data_9f016f47459107c8405e3881b96558af
#
_entry.id   9f016f47459107c8405e3881b96558af
#
_cell.length_a   1.000
_cell.length_b   1.000
_cell.length_c   1.000
_cell.angle_alpha   90.00
_cell.angle_beta   90.00
_cell.angle_gamma   90.00
#
_symmetry.space_group_name_H-M   'P 1'
#
loop_
_entity.id
_entity.type
_entity.pdbx_description
1 polymer ?
#
loop_
_entity_poly.entity_id
_entity_poly.type
_entity_poly.pdbx_seq_one_letter_code
_entity_poly.pdbx_strand_id
1 'polypeptide(L)'
;MSIMRLESFAAGRWVAPSGATRPIASAVTGETIAEAGSDGLDFARMVDYARDVGGPALRAMTFHQRAEKLKALAQYLNERRDSLYALSFLTGATKSDSLIDIDGGIGTLFVFSSKGRREMPDAHVYIDGDIEPLSRSGAFLGQHVCVPLQGVAVHINAFNFPVWGMLEKLAPTLLAGVPAIVKPATATSYLTEACFRMMIESGIFPEGSFQLIVGGTGDLLSRLGCQDVVSFTGSAQTALMLRSDRHLIENSVRFVAEQDSLNASILGPDAEPGSPEFDAFVREVVREMTVKAGQKCTAIRRIIVPDATVDAVIDAISGKLAKTVIGDPALEGTRMGALASAEQKADVLAKAAIIASECDRVFGDPDAFTVEGADAAKGAFVPPMLFRCADPDAATKTHDTEAFGPVSTVMGYRDLAHAVAIANRGQGSLVASVFTRDPAVARAVVLGAGAWHGRLYFANRDTGKEATGHGSPLPHMVHGGPGRAGGGEEMGGVRGVLHYMQRTAIQGSPDLLTAIGEAWVPGSREIQGNVHPFRRTFGDLQIGETLHTASREITLEDIEHFAHFTGDTFYAHMDEAAAAANPFFPGRVAHGYLLLSFAAGLFVDPDPGPVLANYGLDSLRFQKPVSPGDSIRVRLTVKQKTRRNADYGEVRWDVAVFNQNDEQVASYDLLTMNAM
;
A
#
# COMPACT_ATOMS: atom_id res chain seq x y z
N MET A 1 -13.40 35.94 9.36
CA MET A 1 -13.20 34.82 10.32
C MET A 1 -12.14 35.24 11.33
N SER A 2 -12.23 34.78 12.58
CA SER A 2 -11.11 34.97 13.53
C SER A 2 -9.91 34.15 13.04
N ILE A 3 -8.69 34.70 13.17
CA ILE A 3 -7.46 34.00 12.81
C ILE A 3 -7.29 32.80 13.75
N MET A 4 -7.13 31.60 13.20
CA MET A 4 -6.88 30.36 13.94
C MET A 4 -5.43 30.36 14.45
N ARG A 5 -5.21 30.21 15.75
CA ARG A 5 -3.88 29.97 16.30
C ARG A 5 -3.68 28.47 16.45
N LEU A 6 -2.86 27.90 15.58
CA LEU A 6 -2.65 26.45 15.55
C LEU A 6 -1.71 25.99 16.67
N GLU A 7 -1.96 24.78 17.16
CA GLU A 7 -1.20 24.18 18.24
C GLU A 7 -0.55 22.86 17.80
N SER A 8 0.62 22.57 18.32
CA SER A 8 1.26 21.27 18.20
C SER A 8 0.78 20.34 19.32
N PHE A 9 0.78 19.03 19.06
CA PHE A 9 0.53 18.03 20.10
C PHE A 9 1.82 17.30 20.43
N ALA A 10 2.39 17.62 21.59
CA ALA A 10 3.73 17.19 22.00
C ALA A 10 3.71 16.57 23.39
N ALA A 11 4.29 15.38 23.53
CA ALA A 11 4.38 14.65 24.79
C ALA A 11 3.04 14.62 25.59
N GLY A 12 1.96 14.25 24.87
CA GLY A 12 0.63 14.06 25.44
C GLY A 12 -0.21 15.32 25.69
N ARG A 13 0.23 16.50 25.23
CA ARG A 13 -0.49 17.76 25.45
C ARG A 13 -0.46 18.68 24.23
N TRP A 14 -1.46 19.53 24.11
CA TRP A 14 -1.48 20.63 23.16
C TRP A 14 -0.56 21.76 23.63
N VAL A 15 0.24 22.28 22.70
CA VAL A 15 1.24 23.32 22.95
C VAL A 15 1.08 24.43 21.92
N ALA A 16 0.64 25.60 22.38
CA ALA A 16 0.62 26.80 21.55
C ALA A 16 2.04 27.33 21.34
N PRO A 17 2.37 27.93 20.18
CA PRO A 17 3.67 28.53 19.93
C PRO A 17 3.93 29.65 20.95
N SER A 18 5.13 29.64 21.56
CA SER A 18 5.55 30.63 22.56
C SER A 18 6.32 31.80 21.96
N GLY A 19 6.70 31.75 20.69
CA GLY A 19 7.50 32.74 19.99
C GLY A 19 6.88 33.19 18.66
N ALA A 20 7.73 33.36 17.66
CA ALA A 20 7.32 33.84 16.34
C ALA A 20 6.40 32.84 15.63
N THR A 21 5.33 33.36 15.04
CA THR A 21 4.41 32.61 14.19
C THR A 21 4.54 33.08 12.73
N ARG A 22 4.13 32.19 11.80
CA ARG A 22 3.99 32.53 10.39
C ARG A 22 2.52 32.57 10.03
N PRO A 23 2.05 33.62 9.34
CA PRO A 23 0.68 33.68 8.85
C PRO A 23 0.48 32.63 7.76
N ILE A 24 -0.70 32.04 7.73
CA ILE A 24 -1.18 31.13 6.69
C ILE A 24 -2.36 31.81 6.02
N ALA A 25 -2.28 32.00 4.71
CA ALA A 25 -3.31 32.64 3.92
C ALA A 25 -4.27 31.59 3.32
N SER A 26 -5.53 31.98 3.13
CA SER A 26 -6.46 31.27 2.29
C SER A 26 -5.96 31.26 0.85
N ALA A 27 -5.91 30.11 0.23
CA ALA A 27 -5.56 29.95 -1.20
C ALA A 27 -6.54 30.69 -2.13
N VAL A 28 -7.79 30.87 -1.68
CA VAL A 28 -8.89 31.44 -2.45
C VAL A 28 -8.92 32.98 -2.35
N THR A 29 -8.74 33.54 -1.14
CA THR A 29 -8.91 34.97 -0.90
C THR A 29 -7.60 35.72 -0.64
N GLY A 30 -6.50 35.00 -0.38
CA GLY A 30 -5.22 35.60 0.04
C GLY A 30 -5.21 36.19 1.46
N GLU A 31 -6.34 36.15 2.18
CA GLU A 31 -6.44 36.65 3.54
C GLU A 31 -5.81 35.70 4.55
N THR A 32 -5.18 36.23 5.60
CA THR A 32 -4.66 35.42 6.70
C THR A 32 -5.80 34.76 7.47
N ILE A 33 -5.77 33.42 7.55
CA ILE A 33 -6.78 32.59 8.19
C ILE A 33 -6.25 31.88 9.42
N ALA A 34 -4.93 31.63 9.48
CA ALA A 34 -4.31 30.92 10.59
C ALA A 34 -2.87 31.42 10.83
N GLU A 35 -2.33 31.07 11.99
CA GLU A 35 -0.93 31.25 12.33
C GLU A 35 -0.33 29.94 12.87
N ALA A 36 0.89 29.62 12.44
CA ALA A 36 1.62 28.43 12.83
C ALA A 36 3.02 28.74 13.35
N GLY A 37 3.47 28.01 14.35
CA GLY A 37 4.82 28.11 14.90
C GLY A 37 5.17 26.91 15.78
N SER A 38 6.45 26.57 15.86
CA SER A 38 6.96 25.47 16.68
C SER A 38 7.86 25.91 17.84
N ASP A 39 7.97 27.22 18.07
CA ASP A 39 8.75 27.75 19.18
C ASP A 39 8.16 27.32 20.52
N GLY A 40 9.02 26.80 21.41
CA GLY A 40 8.63 26.25 22.71
C GLY A 40 8.39 24.74 22.71
N LEU A 41 8.56 24.07 21.58
CA LEU A 41 8.56 22.59 21.53
C LEU A 41 9.90 22.04 22.03
N ASP A 42 9.82 21.04 22.89
CA ASP A 42 10.97 20.22 23.29
C ASP A 42 10.99 18.95 22.40
N PHE A 43 11.74 19.03 21.29
CA PHE A 43 11.84 17.94 20.32
C PHE A 43 12.50 16.69 20.91
N ALA A 44 13.48 16.85 21.83
CA ALA A 44 14.10 15.71 22.50
C ALA A 44 13.05 14.95 23.32
N ARG A 45 12.25 15.65 24.12
CA ARG A 45 11.16 15.06 24.89
C ARG A 45 10.10 14.40 24.01
N MET A 46 9.78 14.96 22.84
CA MET A 46 8.86 14.34 21.89
C MET A 46 9.36 12.98 21.40
N VAL A 47 10.65 12.90 21.05
CA VAL A 47 11.27 11.65 20.61
C VAL A 47 11.29 10.63 21.75
N ASP A 48 11.71 11.03 22.95
CA ASP A 48 11.76 10.15 24.12
C ASP A 48 10.36 9.67 24.50
N TYR A 49 9.35 10.56 24.49
CA TYR A 49 7.97 10.19 24.78
C TYR A 49 7.40 9.17 23.76
N ALA A 50 7.72 9.32 22.48
CA ALA A 50 7.36 8.34 21.49
C ALA A 50 8.02 6.98 21.75
N ARG A 51 9.33 6.96 22.05
CA ARG A 51 10.09 5.73 22.29
C ARG A 51 9.70 5.03 23.59
N ASP A 52 9.52 5.77 24.67
CA ASP A 52 9.39 5.22 26.02
C ASP A 52 7.91 4.96 26.40
N VAL A 53 6.95 5.68 25.81
CA VAL A 53 5.51 5.54 26.11
C VAL A 53 4.79 4.92 24.92
N GLY A 54 4.82 5.56 23.76
CA GLY A 54 4.05 5.12 22.59
C GLY A 54 4.51 3.78 22.04
N GLY A 55 5.81 3.61 21.86
CA GLY A 55 6.40 2.41 21.30
C GLY A 55 6.08 1.14 22.09
N PRO A 56 6.37 1.07 23.41
CA PRO A 56 6.01 -0.07 24.24
C PRO A 56 4.52 -0.40 24.22
N ALA A 57 3.66 0.63 24.31
CA ALA A 57 2.21 0.44 24.29
C ALA A 57 1.70 -0.14 22.95
N LEU A 58 2.27 0.30 21.82
CA LEU A 58 1.95 -0.26 20.50
C LEU A 58 2.48 -1.68 20.33
N ARG A 59 3.71 -1.95 20.75
CA ARG A 59 4.35 -3.28 20.63
C ARG A 59 3.75 -4.33 21.57
N ALA A 60 3.08 -3.93 22.64
CA ALA A 60 2.33 -4.84 23.50
C ALA A 60 1.08 -5.43 22.83
N MET A 61 0.63 -4.86 21.73
CA MET A 61 -0.51 -5.33 20.94
C MET A 61 -0.06 -6.22 19.79
N THR A 62 -0.87 -7.24 19.46
CA THR A 62 -0.71 -8.02 18.22
C THR A 62 -1.02 -7.16 16.97
N PHE A 63 -0.65 -7.64 15.78
CA PHE A 63 -1.04 -6.98 14.52
C PHE A 63 -2.56 -6.84 14.41
N HIS A 64 -3.33 -7.85 14.81
CA HIS A 64 -4.79 -7.81 14.79
C HIS A 64 -5.36 -6.75 15.73
N GLN A 65 -4.83 -6.63 16.94
CA GLN A 65 -5.27 -5.62 17.90
C GLN A 65 -4.99 -4.20 17.40
N ARG A 66 -3.84 -3.95 16.79
CA ARG A 66 -3.54 -2.67 16.15
C ARG A 66 -4.43 -2.42 14.94
N ALA A 67 -4.72 -3.43 14.14
CA ALA A 67 -5.63 -3.35 13.00
C ALA A 67 -7.07 -2.99 13.43
N GLU A 68 -7.57 -3.53 14.54
CA GLU A 68 -8.88 -3.17 15.08
C GLU A 68 -8.92 -1.70 15.57
N LYS A 69 -7.82 -1.20 16.14
CA LYS A 69 -7.72 0.23 16.49
C LYS A 69 -7.74 1.13 15.25
N LEU A 70 -7.06 0.74 14.16
CA LEU A 70 -7.14 1.46 12.88
C LEU A 70 -8.57 1.50 12.35
N LYS A 71 -9.31 0.38 12.43
CA LYS A 71 -10.72 0.34 12.02
C LYS A 71 -11.58 1.27 12.85
N ALA A 72 -11.42 1.24 14.16
CA ALA A 72 -12.17 2.09 15.07
C ALA A 72 -11.89 3.59 14.81
N LEU A 73 -10.61 3.94 14.60
CA LEU A 73 -10.22 5.30 14.25
C LEU A 73 -10.82 5.74 12.90
N ALA A 74 -10.77 4.87 11.89
CA ALA A 74 -11.37 5.15 10.59
C ALA A 74 -12.88 5.40 10.69
N GLN A 75 -13.60 4.60 11.48
CA GLN A 75 -15.03 4.78 11.74
C GLN A 75 -15.31 6.12 12.44
N TYR A 76 -14.55 6.43 13.50
CA TYR A 76 -14.68 7.68 14.25
C TYR A 76 -14.49 8.93 13.37
N LEU A 77 -13.44 8.93 12.54
CA LEU A 77 -13.16 10.02 11.60
C LEU A 77 -14.22 10.11 10.50
N ASN A 78 -14.66 8.97 9.96
CA ASN A 78 -15.67 8.92 8.91
C ASN A 78 -17.02 9.53 9.35
N GLU A 79 -17.40 9.36 10.59
CA GLU A 79 -18.63 9.94 11.16
C GLU A 79 -18.55 11.47 11.32
N ARG A 80 -17.32 12.04 11.39
CA ARG A 80 -17.08 13.46 11.72
C ARG A 80 -16.47 14.28 10.60
N ARG A 81 -16.15 13.64 9.49
CA ARG A 81 -15.39 14.22 8.36
C ARG A 81 -16.02 15.46 7.74
N ASP A 82 -17.32 15.62 7.84
CA ASP A 82 -18.04 16.73 7.18
C ASP A 82 -17.56 18.11 7.63
N SER A 83 -17.11 18.25 8.87
CA SER A 83 -16.52 19.50 9.38
C SER A 83 -15.17 19.84 8.75
N LEU A 84 -14.46 18.88 8.17
CA LEU A 84 -13.18 19.11 7.50
C LEU A 84 -13.33 19.71 6.10
N TYR A 85 -14.47 19.52 5.43
CA TYR A 85 -14.64 20.02 4.07
C TYR A 85 -14.60 21.54 3.97
N ALA A 86 -15.21 22.24 4.93
CA ALA A 86 -15.17 23.71 4.97
C ALA A 86 -13.73 24.25 5.10
N LEU A 87 -12.88 23.59 5.88
CA LEU A 87 -11.46 23.93 5.99
C LEU A 87 -10.70 23.54 4.70
N SER A 88 -11.06 22.43 4.06
CA SER A 88 -10.44 21.99 2.82
C SER A 88 -10.64 22.99 1.68
N PHE A 89 -11.79 23.64 1.58
CA PHE A 89 -12.03 24.69 0.58
C PHE A 89 -11.03 25.85 0.68
N LEU A 90 -10.56 26.18 1.86
CA LEU A 90 -9.56 27.24 2.08
C LEU A 90 -8.18 26.88 1.48
N THR A 91 -7.93 25.60 1.22
CA THR A 91 -6.72 25.11 0.50
C THR A 91 -6.84 25.24 -1.02
N GLY A 92 -7.95 25.75 -1.54
CA GLY A 92 -8.27 25.75 -2.97
C GLY A 92 -8.87 24.43 -3.47
N ALA A 93 -9.11 23.45 -2.62
CA ALA A 93 -9.68 22.15 -2.99
C ALA A 93 -11.18 22.26 -3.24
N THR A 94 -11.67 21.75 -4.35
CA THR A 94 -13.11 21.57 -4.61
C THR A 94 -13.69 20.48 -3.71
N LYS A 95 -15.01 20.31 -3.69
CA LYS A 95 -15.64 19.19 -2.97
C LYS A 95 -15.13 17.84 -3.46
N SER A 96 -14.94 17.68 -4.77
CA SER A 96 -14.39 16.45 -5.34
C SER A 96 -12.94 16.19 -4.91
N ASP A 97 -12.12 17.23 -4.82
CA ASP A 97 -10.74 17.12 -4.33
C ASP A 97 -10.70 16.78 -2.84
N SER A 98 -11.63 17.37 -2.07
CA SER A 98 -11.75 17.12 -0.62
C SER A 98 -12.16 15.66 -0.32
N LEU A 99 -13.03 15.06 -1.16
CA LEU A 99 -13.35 13.64 -1.09
C LEU A 99 -12.11 12.75 -1.31
N ILE A 100 -11.23 13.12 -2.24
CA ILE A 100 -9.97 12.38 -2.46
C ILE A 100 -9.08 12.46 -1.22
N ASP A 101 -8.89 13.66 -0.67
CA ASP A 101 -8.02 13.89 0.48
C ASP A 101 -8.59 13.26 1.78
N ILE A 102 -9.81 13.62 2.14
CA ILE A 102 -10.38 13.28 3.44
C ILE A 102 -10.92 11.85 3.45
N ASP A 103 -11.85 11.52 2.53
CA ASP A 103 -12.45 10.17 2.48
C ASP A 103 -11.43 9.14 2.02
N GLY A 104 -10.56 9.51 1.05
CA GLY A 104 -9.47 8.64 0.61
C GLY A 104 -8.47 8.34 1.72
N GLY A 105 -8.06 9.35 2.49
CA GLY A 105 -7.19 9.18 3.66
C GLY A 105 -7.80 8.26 4.71
N ILE A 106 -9.07 8.48 5.07
CA ILE A 106 -9.82 7.60 5.99
C ILE A 106 -9.93 6.18 5.40
N GLY A 107 -10.18 6.07 4.09
CA GLY A 107 -10.22 4.80 3.37
C GLY A 107 -8.93 4.00 3.51
N THR A 108 -7.78 4.66 3.55
CA THR A 108 -6.48 4.02 3.76
C THR A 108 -6.40 3.31 5.11
N LEU A 109 -6.92 3.91 6.19
CA LEU A 109 -7.01 3.26 7.50
C LEU A 109 -7.86 1.98 7.45
N PHE A 110 -9.01 2.00 6.76
CA PHE A 110 -9.85 0.81 6.57
C PHE A 110 -9.12 -0.30 5.82
N VAL A 111 -8.39 0.05 4.75
CA VAL A 111 -7.63 -0.93 3.96
C VAL A 111 -6.54 -1.59 4.80
N PHE A 112 -5.71 -0.81 5.52
CA PHE A 112 -4.66 -1.37 6.37
C PHE A 112 -5.21 -2.16 7.55
N SER A 113 -6.33 -1.73 8.14
CA SER A 113 -7.05 -2.55 9.13
C SER A 113 -7.47 -3.91 8.56
N SER A 114 -8.07 -3.90 7.36
CA SER A 114 -8.51 -5.14 6.71
C SER A 114 -7.33 -6.05 6.37
N LYS A 115 -6.24 -5.51 5.83
CA LYS A 115 -5.02 -6.26 5.49
C LYS A 115 -4.33 -6.81 6.75
N GLY A 116 -4.20 -6.01 7.79
CA GLY A 116 -3.63 -6.45 9.06
C GLY A 116 -4.33 -7.69 9.63
N ARG A 117 -5.67 -7.74 9.55
CA ARG A 117 -6.45 -8.89 10.05
C ARG A 117 -6.47 -10.09 9.11
N ARG A 118 -6.29 -9.91 7.81
CA ARG A 118 -6.39 -11.00 6.82
C ARG A 118 -5.06 -11.55 6.37
N GLU A 119 -4.04 -10.70 6.31
CA GLU A 119 -2.75 -11.02 5.69
C GLU A 119 -1.59 -11.03 6.70
N MET A 120 -1.80 -10.56 7.93
CA MET A 120 -0.82 -10.63 9.02
C MET A 120 -1.32 -11.57 10.13
N PRO A 121 -0.42 -12.19 10.91
CA PRO A 121 -0.80 -13.09 11.99
C PRO A 121 -1.39 -12.33 13.18
N ASP A 122 -2.20 -13.00 14.00
CA ASP A 122 -2.57 -12.50 15.33
C ASP A 122 -1.44 -12.78 16.33
N ALA A 123 -0.30 -12.13 16.09
CA ALA A 123 0.96 -12.34 16.81
C ALA A 123 1.75 -11.01 16.89
N HIS A 124 2.88 -11.04 17.60
CA HIS A 124 3.77 -9.89 17.75
C HIS A 124 4.90 -9.88 16.72
N VAL A 125 5.13 -11.01 16.06
CA VAL A 125 6.19 -11.24 15.08
C VAL A 125 5.56 -11.63 13.74
N TYR A 126 6.09 -11.08 12.64
CA TYR A 126 5.72 -11.48 11.30
C TYR A 126 6.78 -12.41 10.73
N ILE A 127 6.38 -13.63 10.33
CA ILE A 127 7.26 -14.59 9.66
C ILE A 127 7.36 -14.21 8.18
N ASP A 128 8.58 -14.07 7.68
CA ASP A 128 8.87 -13.67 6.30
C ASP A 128 9.60 -14.77 5.54
N GLY A 129 8.84 -15.59 4.84
CA GLY A 129 9.31 -16.71 4.07
C GLY A 129 9.27 -18.05 4.80
N ASP A 130 9.72 -19.08 4.10
CA ASP A 130 9.71 -20.46 4.59
C ASP A 130 10.89 -20.73 5.54
N ILE A 131 10.81 -21.90 6.17
CA ILE A 131 11.90 -22.41 7.02
C ILE A 131 13.00 -22.96 6.12
N GLU A 132 14.24 -22.59 6.44
CA GLU A 132 15.44 -23.09 5.76
C GLU A 132 16.11 -24.21 6.62
N PRO A 133 16.20 -25.44 6.12
CA PRO A 133 16.95 -26.50 6.79
C PRO A 133 18.46 -26.22 6.70
N LEU A 134 19.10 -25.96 7.84
CA LEU A 134 20.52 -25.66 7.93
C LEU A 134 21.35 -26.87 8.36
N SER A 135 20.70 -27.98 8.73
CA SER A 135 21.34 -29.27 9.03
C SER A 135 20.62 -30.42 8.37
N ARG A 136 21.35 -31.51 8.09
CA ARG A 136 20.77 -32.70 7.46
C ARG A 136 19.74 -33.41 8.34
N SER A 137 19.89 -33.31 9.66
CA SER A 137 18.96 -33.94 10.64
C SER A 137 17.69 -33.13 10.87
N GLY A 138 17.63 -31.87 10.39
CA GLY A 138 16.52 -30.96 10.73
C GLY A 138 16.57 -30.39 12.15
N ALA A 139 17.62 -30.69 12.92
CA ALA A 139 17.77 -30.19 14.29
C ALA A 139 18.19 -28.71 14.38
N PHE A 140 18.68 -28.15 13.28
CA PHE A 140 19.10 -26.77 13.17
C PHE A 140 18.50 -26.14 11.91
N LEU A 141 17.69 -25.13 12.13
CA LEU A 141 16.88 -24.46 11.12
C LEU A 141 17.13 -22.96 11.12
N GLY A 142 16.81 -22.31 10.00
CA GLY A 142 16.79 -20.87 9.86
C GLY A 142 15.42 -20.35 9.45
N GLN A 143 15.08 -19.14 9.87
CA GLN A 143 13.87 -18.45 9.46
C GLN A 143 14.07 -16.94 9.52
N HIS A 144 13.41 -16.21 8.65
CA HIS A 144 13.37 -14.76 8.76
C HIS A 144 12.11 -14.31 9.50
N VAL A 145 12.28 -13.35 10.39
CA VAL A 145 11.17 -12.70 11.09
C VAL A 145 11.30 -11.20 10.97
N CYS A 146 10.15 -10.51 10.98
CA CYS A 146 10.11 -9.06 11.07
C CYS A 146 9.52 -8.67 12.42
N VAL A 147 10.20 -7.74 13.11
CA VAL A 147 9.77 -7.16 14.38
C VAL A 147 9.71 -5.63 14.27
N PRO A 148 8.81 -4.95 15.01
CA PRO A 148 8.73 -3.49 14.98
C PRO A 148 10.06 -2.83 15.31
N LEU A 149 10.40 -1.74 14.62
CA LEU A 149 11.48 -0.85 15.05
C LEU A 149 11.16 -0.31 16.45
N GLN A 150 12.21 -0.03 17.24
CA GLN A 150 12.06 0.47 18.62
C GLN A 150 12.16 1.99 18.73
N GLY A 151 12.22 2.68 17.60
CA GLY A 151 12.29 4.12 17.49
C GLY A 151 10.96 4.80 17.23
N VAL A 152 11.01 5.92 16.54
CA VAL A 152 9.88 6.74 16.10
C VAL A 152 9.94 7.00 14.60
N ALA A 153 8.78 7.05 13.94
CA ALA A 153 8.67 7.49 12.57
C ALA A 153 8.36 8.99 12.50
N VAL A 154 9.18 9.77 11.82
CA VAL A 154 8.94 11.19 11.56
C VAL A 154 8.37 11.32 10.15
N HIS A 155 7.13 11.77 10.05
CA HIS A 155 6.40 11.95 8.80
C HIS A 155 6.39 13.43 8.41
N ILE A 156 7.15 13.80 7.39
CA ILE A 156 7.19 15.16 6.83
C ILE A 156 6.36 15.15 5.55
N ASN A 157 5.17 15.76 5.61
CA ASN A 157 4.16 15.63 4.57
C ASN A 157 4.06 16.87 3.67
N ALA A 158 3.62 16.67 2.44
CA ALA A 158 3.35 17.71 1.45
C ALA A 158 2.04 18.48 1.75
N PHE A 159 1.83 19.57 1.01
CA PHE A 159 0.68 20.46 1.23
C PHE A 159 -0.58 20.06 0.44
N ASN A 160 -0.47 19.22 -0.56
CA ASN A 160 -1.53 18.99 -1.54
C ASN A 160 -2.70 18.13 -1.02
N PHE A 161 -2.41 17.13 -0.20
CA PHE A 161 -3.37 16.25 0.45
C PHE A 161 -3.07 16.11 1.95
N PRO A 162 -3.40 17.16 2.75
CA PRO A 162 -2.97 17.23 4.15
C PRO A 162 -3.56 16.17 5.08
N VAL A 163 -4.76 15.64 4.77
CA VAL A 163 -5.38 14.54 5.52
C VAL A 163 -4.89 13.19 5.01
N TRP A 164 -4.95 12.97 3.68
CA TRP A 164 -4.45 11.75 3.08
C TRP A 164 -2.98 11.52 3.43
N GLY A 165 -2.10 12.49 3.17
CA GLY A 165 -0.65 12.37 3.39
C GLY A 165 -0.29 12.05 4.84
N MET A 166 -1.09 12.49 5.82
CA MET A 166 -0.96 12.07 7.20
C MET A 166 -1.37 10.62 7.39
N LEU A 167 -2.57 10.25 6.94
CA LEU A 167 -3.18 8.95 7.26
C LEU A 167 -2.55 7.80 6.48
N GLU A 168 -2.06 8.02 5.24
CA GLU A 168 -1.38 6.99 4.46
C GLU A 168 -0.07 6.51 5.09
N LYS A 169 0.66 7.40 5.77
CA LYS A 169 1.88 7.06 6.50
C LYS A 169 1.59 6.51 7.90
N LEU A 170 0.59 7.07 8.59
CA LEU A 170 0.21 6.60 9.93
C LEU A 170 -0.33 5.17 9.91
N ALA A 171 -1.12 4.80 8.90
CA ALA A 171 -1.75 3.49 8.85
C ALA A 171 -0.74 2.32 8.90
N PRO A 172 0.26 2.22 7.99
CA PRO A 172 1.26 1.17 8.05
C PRO A 172 2.19 1.30 9.26
N THR A 173 2.54 2.51 9.68
CA THR A 173 3.42 2.77 10.83
C THR A 173 2.81 2.25 12.13
N LEU A 174 1.55 2.60 12.40
CA LEU A 174 0.84 2.15 13.60
C LEU A 174 0.55 0.65 13.56
N LEU A 175 0.23 0.10 12.38
CA LEU A 175 0.05 -1.34 12.21
C LEU A 175 1.35 -2.11 12.45
N ALA A 176 2.49 -1.56 12.07
CA ALA A 176 3.81 -2.10 12.39
C ALA A 176 4.11 -2.08 13.90
N GLY A 177 3.49 -1.18 14.66
CA GLY A 177 3.73 -1.01 16.10
C GLY A 177 4.78 0.05 16.43
N VAL A 178 4.97 1.03 15.53
CA VAL A 178 5.90 2.14 15.67
C VAL A 178 5.12 3.44 15.90
N PRO A 179 5.47 4.26 16.90
CA PRO A 179 4.87 5.57 17.11
C PRO A 179 5.35 6.58 16.06
N ALA A 180 4.57 7.65 15.85
CA ALA A 180 4.87 8.64 14.82
C ALA A 180 4.84 10.09 15.33
N ILE A 181 5.69 10.93 14.74
CA ILE A 181 5.63 12.39 14.84
C ILE A 181 5.28 12.92 13.45
N VAL A 182 4.12 13.53 13.32
CA VAL A 182 3.61 14.08 12.06
C VAL A 182 3.97 15.54 11.95
N LYS A 183 4.56 15.93 10.81
CA LYS A 183 4.87 17.32 10.47
C LYS A 183 4.24 17.65 9.11
N PRO A 184 3.03 18.23 9.04
CA PRO A 184 2.41 18.68 7.80
C PRO A 184 3.16 19.86 7.19
N ALA A 185 2.95 20.11 5.90
CA ALA A 185 3.34 21.36 5.28
C ALA A 185 2.59 22.53 5.93
N THR A 186 3.29 23.62 6.24
CA THR A 186 2.73 24.74 6.99
C THR A 186 1.52 25.37 6.30
N ALA A 187 1.54 25.50 4.97
CA ALA A 187 0.48 26.14 4.19
C ALA A 187 -0.92 25.54 4.37
N THR A 188 -1.02 24.25 4.69
CA THR A 188 -2.29 23.53 4.85
C THR A 188 -2.42 22.84 6.20
N SER A 189 -1.55 23.17 7.16
CA SER A 189 -1.46 22.51 8.46
C SER A 189 -2.72 22.66 9.32
N TYR A 190 -3.53 23.69 9.11
CA TYR A 190 -4.79 23.88 9.82
C TYR A 190 -5.80 22.74 9.57
N LEU A 191 -5.82 22.18 8.35
CA LEU A 191 -6.69 21.05 8.05
C LEU A 191 -6.15 19.75 8.68
N THR A 192 -4.83 19.55 8.65
CA THR A 192 -4.19 18.40 9.34
C THR A 192 -4.41 18.48 10.84
N GLU A 193 -4.23 19.66 11.45
CA GLU A 193 -4.40 19.86 12.89
C GLU A 193 -5.86 19.57 13.32
N ALA A 194 -6.84 20.04 12.55
CA ALA A 194 -8.23 19.77 12.82
C ALA A 194 -8.56 18.26 12.79
N CYS A 195 -8.06 17.53 11.78
CA CYS A 195 -8.21 16.08 11.72
C CYS A 195 -7.47 15.37 12.87
N PHE A 196 -6.26 15.84 13.20
CA PHE A 196 -5.46 15.28 14.29
C PHE A 196 -6.13 15.49 15.65
N ARG A 197 -6.80 16.62 15.88
CA ARG A 197 -7.62 16.83 17.12
C ARG A 197 -8.68 15.75 17.27
N MET A 198 -9.41 15.43 16.22
CA MET A 198 -10.40 14.36 16.26
C MET A 198 -9.75 13.01 16.61
N MET A 199 -8.54 12.74 16.10
CA MET A 199 -7.81 11.51 16.42
C MET A 199 -7.48 11.44 17.94
N ILE A 200 -6.99 12.53 18.51
CA ILE A 200 -6.69 12.61 19.96
C ILE A 200 -7.97 12.49 20.80
N GLU A 201 -9.01 13.22 20.43
CA GLU A 201 -10.31 13.19 21.13
C GLU A 201 -10.96 11.80 21.11
N SER A 202 -10.66 10.98 20.11
CA SER A 202 -11.18 9.62 20.01
C SER A 202 -10.72 8.70 21.15
N GLY A 203 -9.54 8.94 21.73
CA GLY A 203 -8.93 8.08 22.76
C GLY A 203 -8.68 6.63 22.33
N ILE A 204 -8.76 6.33 21.03
CA ILE A 204 -8.68 4.94 20.50
C ILE A 204 -7.28 4.36 20.62
N PHE A 205 -6.26 5.12 20.26
CA PHE A 205 -4.87 4.69 20.37
C PHE A 205 -4.29 5.05 21.75
N PRO A 206 -3.33 4.28 22.26
CA PRO A 206 -2.66 4.61 23.52
C PRO A 206 -1.87 5.92 23.44
N GLU A 207 -1.60 6.51 24.58
CA GLU A 207 -0.75 7.70 24.69
C GLU A 207 0.60 7.49 24.02
N GLY A 208 1.15 8.55 23.41
CA GLY A 208 2.44 8.51 22.73
C GLY A 208 2.43 7.86 21.34
N SER A 209 1.31 7.27 20.89
CA SER A 209 1.22 6.62 19.57
C SER A 209 1.49 7.59 18.42
N PHE A 210 1.04 8.83 18.54
CA PHE A 210 1.30 9.87 17.54
C PHE A 210 1.34 11.26 18.16
N GLN A 211 2.14 12.14 17.55
CA GLN A 211 2.34 13.53 17.92
C GLN A 211 2.30 14.41 16.67
N LEU A 212 2.07 15.72 16.84
CA LEU A 212 1.94 16.69 15.75
C LEU A 212 2.86 17.87 15.95
N ILE A 213 3.59 18.28 14.92
CA ILE A 213 4.34 19.53 14.86
C ILE A 213 3.68 20.46 13.85
N VAL A 214 3.21 21.61 14.29
CA VAL A 214 2.73 22.68 13.40
C VAL A 214 3.78 23.79 13.36
N GLY A 215 4.56 23.83 12.28
CA GLY A 215 5.66 24.76 12.13
C GLY A 215 6.97 24.09 11.62
N GLY A 216 8.10 24.59 12.05
CA GLY A 216 9.41 24.04 11.70
C GLY A 216 9.78 22.80 12.51
N THR A 217 10.73 22.00 12.01
CA THR A 217 11.24 20.80 12.68
C THR A 217 12.29 21.09 13.76
N GLY A 218 12.74 22.34 13.89
CA GLY A 218 13.80 22.68 14.85
C GLY A 218 15.00 21.73 14.74
N ASP A 219 15.42 21.18 15.90
CA ASP A 219 16.51 20.22 16.00
C ASP A 219 16.04 18.75 16.04
N LEU A 220 14.78 18.47 15.71
CA LEU A 220 14.20 17.12 15.75
C LEU A 220 15.07 16.08 15.05
N LEU A 221 15.55 16.39 13.82
CA LEU A 221 16.29 15.42 13.02
C LEU A 221 17.63 15.04 13.65
N SER A 222 18.24 15.95 14.41
CA SER A 222 19.49 15.69 15.16
C SER A 222 19.28 14.81 16.42
N ARG A 223 18.04 14.41 16.73
CA ARG A 223 17.67 13.53 17.84
C ARG A 223 17.41 12.09 17.40
N LEU A 224 17.42 11.84 16.09
CA LEU A 224 17.07 10.54 15.52
C LEU A 224 18.28 9.60 15.50
N GLY A 225 18.03 8.30 15.58
CA GLY A 225 19.04 7.24 15.56
C GLY A 225 18.65 6.08 14.64
N CYS A 226 19.42 5.00 14.67
CA CYS A 226 19.32 3.87 13.74
C CYS A 226 18.00 3.08 13.83
N GLN A 227 17.19 3.29 14.88
CA GLN A 227 15.87 2.68 15.02
C GLN A 227 14.74 3.59 14.54
N ASP A 228 15.05 4.82 14.13
CA ASP A 228 14.07 5.80 13.68
C ASP A 228 13.97 5.81 12.15
N VAL A 229 12.85 6.35 11.68
CA VAL A 229 12.55 6.46 10.25
C VAL A 229 12.12 7.89 9.94
N VAL A 230 12.66 8.48 8.88
CA VAL A 230 12.13 9.71 8.27
C VAL A 230 11.43 9.33 6.98
N SER A 231 10.13 9.62 6.89
CA SER A 231 9.33 9.49 5.68
C SER A 231 8.96 10.88 5.20
N PHE A 232 9.47 11.24 4.02
CA PHE A 232 9.33 12.57 3.44
C PHE A 232 8.52 12.52 2.15
N THR A 233 7.55 13.43 2.01
CA THR A 233 6.88 13.73 0.74
C THR A 233 6.97 15.23 0.45
N GLY A 234 7.56 15.60 -0.68
CA GLY A 234 7.72 17.01 -1.07
C GLY A 234 8.66 17.20 -2.26
N SER A 235 9.28 18.39 -2.36
CA SER A 235 10.17 18.69 -3.48
C SER A 235 11.50 17.94 -3.43
N ALA A 236 12.08 17.65 -4.61
CA ALA A 236 13.39 17.02 -4.73
C ALA A 236 14.49 17.81 -4.01
N GLN A 237 14.40 19.16 -4.05
CA GLN A 237 15.38 20.00 -3.36
C GLN A 237 15.35 19.80 -1.84
N THR A 238 14.15 19.75 -1.23
CA THR A 238 14.01 19.50 0.21
C THR A 238 14.44 18.07 0.54
N ALA A 239 14.07 17.09 -0.28
CA ALA A 239 14.51 15.70 -0.10
C ALA A 239 16.03 15.57 -0.14
N LEU A 240 16.69 16.24 -1.07
CA LEU A 240 18.15 16.28 -1.18
C LEU A 240 18.77 16.87 0.07
N MET A 241 18.26 18.02 0.55
CA MET A 241 18.72 18.66 1.78
C MET A 241 18.61 17.74 2.98
N LEU A 242 17.46 17.08 3.18
CA LEU A 242 17.21 16.18 4.29
C LEU A 242 18.06 14.90 4.18
N ARG A 243 18.14 14.29 2.99
CA ARG A 243 18.92 13.07 2.74
C ARG A 243 20.42 13.30 2.89
N SER A 244 20.90 14.53 2.68
CA SER A 244 22.29 14.93 2.84
C SER A 244 22.62 15.38 4.27
N ASP A 245 21.66 15.34 5.19
CA ASP A 245 21.90 15.67 6.59
C ASP A 245 22.91 14.71 7.19
N ARG A 246 24.02 15.29 7.71
CA ARG A 246 25.16 14.51 8.21
C ARG A 246 24.77 13.62 9.38
N HIS A 247 23.91 14.11 10.29
CA HIS A 247 23.48 13.34 11.45
C HIS A 247 22.67 12.11 11.04
N LEU A 248 21.73 12.25 10.08
CA LEU A 248 20.92 11.14 9.56
C LEU A 248 21.82 10.07 8.92
N ILE A 249 22.85 10.47 8.17
CA ILE A 249 23.79 9.56 7.52
C ILE A 249 24.65 8.85 8.57
N GLU A 250 25.30 9.59 9.49
CA GLU A 250 26.21 9.05 10.51
C GLU A 250 25.50 8.07 11.47
N ASN A 251 24.21 8.29 11.74
CA ASN A 251 23.42 7.44 12.62
C ASN A 251 22.58 6.39 11.87
N SER A 252 22.77 6.26 10.54
CA SER A 252 22.06 5.28 9.71
C SER A 252 20.54 5.34 9.90
N VAL A 253 19.97 6.53 10.04
CA VAL A 253 18.53 6.74 10.14
C VAL A 253 17.89 6.34 8.81
N ARG A 254 16.86 5.51 8.84
CA ARG A 254 16.13 5.12 7.62
C ARG A 254 15.46 6.35 7.01
N PHE A 255 15.69 6.57 5.72
CA PHE A 255 15.11 7.71 5.00
C PHE A 255 14.34 7.23 3.77
N VAL A 256 13.07 7.53 3.72
CA VAL A 256 12.18 7.26 2.60
C VAL A 256 11.72 8.58 2.02
N ALA A 257 11.74 8.70 0.70
CA ALA A 257 11.27 9.90 0.04
C ALA A 257 10.34 9.58 -1.13
N GLU A 258 9.24 10.32 -1.20
CA GLU A 258 8.47 10.59 -2.39
C GLU A 258 8.72 12.04 -2.78
N GLN A 259 9.17 12.25 -4.02
CA GLN A 259 9.55 13.58 -4.49
C GLN A 259 9.06 13.80 -5.93
N ASP A 260 9.69 14.67 -6.68
CA ASP A 260 9.30 15.07 -8.03
C ASP A 260 8.97 13.89 -8.94
N SER A 261 7.92 14.03 -9.75
CA SER A 261 7.53 12.99 -10.68
C SER A 261 7.07 13.56 -12.02
N LEU A 262 7.68 13.12 -13.11
CA LEU A 262 7.26 13.46 -14.47
C LEU A 262 6.45 12.32 -15.07
N ASN A 263 5.26 12.12 -14.51
CA ASN A 263 4.37 11.04 -14.93
C ASN A 263 3.97 11.14 -16.39
N ALA A 264 3.96 10.01 -17.07
CA ALA A 264 3.59 9.91 -18.47
C ALA A 264 2.22 9.25 -18.66
N SER A 265 1.51 9.67 -19.71
CA SER A 265 0.35 8.93 -20.22
C SER A 265 0.57 8.64 -21.69
N ILE A 266 0.53 7.36 -22.05
CA ILE A 266 0.81 6.86 -23.41
C ILE A 266 -0.50 6.45 -24.07
N LEU A 267 -0.80 7.05 -25.21
CA LEU A 267 -1.85 6.59 -26.11
C LEU A 267 -1.29 5.47 -26.98
N GLY A 268 -1.86 4.27 -26.90
CA GLY A 268 -1.42 3.14 -27.71
C GLY A 268 -1.62 3.37 -29.21
N PRO A 269 -0.82 2.71 -30.08
CA PRO A 269 -0.94 2.87 -31.53
C PRO A 269 -2.27 2.36 -32.09
N ASP A 270 -2.98 1.55 -31.32
CA ASP A 270 -4.31 1.00 -31.62
C ASP A 270 -5.49 1.89 -31.17
N ALA A 271 -5.19 3.01 -30.48
CA ALA A 271 -6.19 3.91 -29.92
C ALA A 271 -6.41 5.13 -30.82
N GLU A 272 -7.04 4.91 -31.97
CA GLU A 272 -7.31 5.97 -32.96
C GLU A 272 -8.35 7.00 -32.47
N PRO A 273 -8.33 8.26 -32.99
CA PRO A 273 -9.37 9.25 -32.70
C PRO A 273 -10.78 8.71 -32.91
N GLY A 274 -11.66 8.91 -31.93
CA GLY A 274 -13.02 8.38 -31.91
C GLY A 274 -13.15 6.95 -31.33
N SER A 275 -12.06 6.27 -31.00
CA SER A 275 -12.13 5.02 -30.26
C SER A 275 -12.44 5.26 -28.76
N PRO A 276 -13.05 4.30 -28.07
CA PRO A 276 -13.28 4.41 -26.62
C PRO A 276 -12.00 4.62 -25.81
N GLU A 277 -10.86 4.06 -26.24
CA GLU A 277 -9.54 4.23 -25.62
C GLU A 277 -9.05 5.66 -25.75
N PHE A 278 -9.19 6.27 -26.96
CA PHE A 278 -8.86 7.68 -27.18
C PHE A 278 -9.73 8.60 -26.30
N ASP A 279 -11.03 8.36 -26.25
CA ASP A 279 -11.93 9.15 -25.43
C ASP A 279 -11.63 9.01 -23.92
N ALA A 280 -11.26 7.81 -23.46
CA ALA A 280 -10.84 7.56 -22.10
C ALA A 280 -9.52 8.26 -21.77
N PHE A 281 -8.54 8.19 -22.67
CA PHE A 281 -7.28 8.89 -22.56
C PHE A 281 -7.45 10.41 -22.40
N VAL A 282 -8.22 11.03 -23.29
CA VAL A 282 -8.49 12.47 -23.24
C VAL A 282 -9.22 12.87 -21.94
N ARG A 283 -10.19 12.06 -21.49
CA ARG A 283 -10.86 12.32 -20.21
C ARG A 283 -9.90 12.25 -19.03
N GLU A 284 -9.05 11.24 -19.02
CA GLU A 284 -8.09 11.05 -17.93
C GLU A 284 -7.04 12.16 -17.87
N VAL A 285 -6.48 12.57 -19.02
CA VAL A 285 -5.55 13.71 -19.10
C VAL A 285 -6.19 15.00 -18.55
N VAL A 286 -7.40 15.33 -19.01
CA VAL A 286 -8.11 16.52 -18.53
C VAL A 286 -8.40 16.43 -17.02
N ARG A 287 -8.81 15.26 -16.52
CA ARG A 287 -9.02 15.03 -15.09
C ARG A 287 -7.74 15.27 -14.30
N GLU A 288 -6.61 14.72 -14.74
CA GLU A 288 -5.33 14.82 -14.04
C GLU A 288 -4.75 16.24 -14.08
N MET A 289 -5.07 17.03 -15.10
CA MET A 289 -4.71 18.43 -15.16
C MET A 289 -5.56 19.32 -14.24
N THR A 290 -6.82 18.95 -13.97
CA THR A 290 -7.80 19.84 -13.29
C THR A 290 -8.07 19.46 -11.84
N VAL A 291 -8.02 18.17 -11.49
CA VAL A 291 -8.21 17.71 -10.09
C VAL A 291 -7.12 18.32 -9.22
N LYS A 292 -7.51 18.96 -8.12
CA LYS A 292 -6.63 19.68 -7.19
C LYS A 292 -5.76 20.72 -7.93
N ALA A 293 -6.26 21.32 -9.02
CA ALA A 293 -5.51 22.22 -9.91
C ALA A 293 -4.16 21.61 -10.35
N GLY A 294 -4.14 20.31 -10.67
CA GLY A 294 -2.93 19.57 -11.08
C GLY A 294 -1.88 19.39 -10.00
N GLN A 295 -2.13 19.77 -8.75
CA GLN A 295 -1.20 19.61 -7.62
C GLN A 295 -1.25 18.21 -7.05
N LYS A 296 -0.97 17.23 -7.89
CA LYS A 296 -0.89 15.80 -7.55
C LYS A 296 0.48 15.28 -7.92
N CYS A 297 1.06 14.51 -7.01
CA CYS A 297 2.32 13.81 -7.29
C CYS A 297 2.19 12.85 -8.48
N THR A 298 0.97 12.34 -8.71
CA THR A 298 0.63 11.46 -9.83
C THR A 298 0.10 12.17 -11.07
N ALA A 299 -0.05 13.50 -11.11
CA ALA A 299 -0.63 14.19 -12.27
C ALA A 299 0.17 13.93 -13.55
N ILE A 300 -0.55 13.80 -14.68
CA ILE A 300 0.06 13.58 -16.00
C ILE A 300 0.79 14.86 -16.42
N ARG A 301 2.11 14.77 -16.52
CA ARG A 301 2.95 15.89 -16.99
C ARG A 301 3.31 15.76 -18.46
N ARG A 302 3.47 14.52 -18.96
CA ARG A 302 3.88 14.21 -20.31
C ARG A 302 2.84 13.32 -20.98
N ILE A 303 2.27 13.81 -22.07
CA ILE A 303 1.20 13.18 -22.86
C ILE A 303 1.86 12.67 -24.13
N ILE A 304 2.06 11.34 -24.22
CA ILE A 304 2.88 10.69 -25.28
C ILE A 304 1.95 9.97 -26.24
N VAL A 305 1.88 10.42 -27.49
CA VAL A 305 0.89 9.96 -28.47
C VAL A 305 1.55 9.68 -29.83
N PRO A 306 0.96 8.83 -30.69
CA PRO A 306 1.46 8.65 -32.05
C PRO A 306 1.58 10.00 -32.80
N ASP A 307 2.66 10.23 -33.55
CA ASP A 307 2.89 11.48 -34.29
C ASP A 307 1.66 11.91 -35.12
N ALA A 308 1.00 10.97 -35.75
CA ALA A 308 -0.20 11.22 -36.58
C ALA A 308 -1.43 11.70 -35.80
N THR A 309 -1.44 11.55 -34.46
CA THR A 309 -2.59 11.90 -33.60
C THR A 309 -2.38 13.14 -32.75
N VAL A 310 -1.18 13.74 -32.78
CA VAL A 310 -0.82 14.90 -31.93
C VAL A 310 -1.84 16.02 -31.99
N ASP A 311 -2.21 16.47 -33.19
CA ASP A 311 -3.13 17.60 -33.36
C ASP A 311 -4.54 17.22 -32.88
N ALA A 312 -5.04 16.02 -33.19
CA ALA A 312 -6.35 15.54 -32.74
C ALA A 312 -6.43 15.44 -31.20
N VAL A 313 -5.33 15.05 -30.54
CA VAL A 313 -5.25 14.99 -29.07
C VAL A 313 -5.25 16.41 -28.48
N ILE A 314 -4.48 17.33 -29.04
CA ILE A 314 -4.44 18.75 -28.62
C ILE A 314 -5.83 19.36 -28.70
N ASP A 315 -6.51 19.19 -29.85
CA ASP A 315 -7.85 19.74 -30.07
C ASP A 315 -8.87 19.14 -29.09
N ALA A 316 -8.84 17.83 -28.88
CA ALA A 316 -9.76 17.12 -27.97
C ALA A 316 -9.57 17.53 -26.51
N ILE A 317 -8.31 17.66 -26.04
CA ILE A 317 -7.98 18.10 -24.68
C ILE A 317 -8.36 19.57 -24.51
N SER A 318 -7.93 20.45 -25.43
CA SER A 318 -8.22 21.89 -25.37
C SER A 318 -9.73 22.16 -25.37
N GLY A 319 -10.51 21.45 -26.19
CA GLY A 319 -11.98 21.58 -26.24
C GLY A 319 -12.67 21.16 -24.93
N LYS A 320 -12.08 20.28 -24.14
CA LYS A 320 -12.57 19.91 -22.79
C LYS A 320 -12.09 20.88 -21.73
N LEU A 321 -10.82 21.30 -21.76
CA LEU A 321 -10.24 22.26 -20.81
C LEU A 321 -10.94 23.63 -20.89
N ALA A 322 -11.37 24.06 -22.09
CA ALA A 322 -12.11 25.30 -22.29
C ALA A 322 -13.48 25.35 -21.56
N LYS A 323 -14.00 24.17 -21.15
CA LYS A 323 -15.23 24.05 -20.37
C LYS A 323 -14.99 23.95 -18.85
N THR A 324 -13.74 24.05 -18.42
CA THR A 324 -13.38 23.95 -17.00
C THR A 324 -13.70 25.25 -16.29
N VAL A 325 -14.66 25.23 -15.38
CA VAL A 325 -14.98 26.37 -14.52
C VAL A 325 -13.93 26.46 -13.42
N ILE A 326 -13.19 27.57 -13.43
CA ILE A 326 -12.20 27.92 -12.42
C ILE A 326 -12.83 28.91 -11.45
N GLY A 327 -12.75 28.68 -10.14
CA GLY A 327 -13.42 29.58 -9.20
C GLY A 327 -13.29 29.20 -7.74
N ASP A 328 -14.13 29.85 -6.92
CA ASP A 328 -14.26 29.51 -5.50
C ASP A 328 -14.72 28.04 -5.37
N PRO A 329 -13.92 27.20 -4.71
CA PRO A 329 -14.23 25.78 -4.56
C PRO A 329 -15.48 25.49 -3.74
N ALA A 330 -15.98 26.47 -2.97
CA ALA A 330 -17.23 26.34 -2.22
C ALA A 330 -18.49 26.49 -3.11
N LEU A 331 -18.36 27.02 -4.33
CA LEU A 331 -19.48 27.16 -5.27
C LEU A 331 -19.75 25.85 -6.01
N GLU A 332 -21.02 25.52 -6.11
CA GLU A 332 -21.50 24.45 -6.97
C GLU A 332 -21.17 24.72 -8.43
N GLY A 333 -20.58 23.75 -9.13
CA GLY A 333 -20.16 23.92 -10.53
C GLY A 333 -18.69 24.24 -10.72
N THR A 334 -17.98 24.72 -9.70
CA THR A 334 -16.52 24.88 -9.76
C THR A 334 -15.84 23.52 -9.97
N ARG A 335 -15.04 23.42 -11.03
CA ARG A 335 -14.31 22.19 -11.39
C ARG A 335 -12.85 22.23 -10.99
N MET A 336 -12.26 23.42 -10.91
CA MET A 336 -10.89 23.64 -10.50
C MET A 336 -10.80 24.87 -9.60
N GLY A 337 -10.24 24.69 -8.41
CA GLY A 337 -10.00 25.78 -7.47
C GLY A 337 -8.60 26.38 -7.61
N ALA A 338 -8.13 27.04 -6.55
CA ALA A 338 -6.82 27.66 -6.48
C ALA A 338 -5.69 26.65 -6.19
N LEU A 339 -4.46 27.04 -6.51
CA LEU A 339 -3.25 26.41 -5.97
C LEU A 339 -3.16 26.68 -4.45
N ALA A 340 -2.40 25.87 -3.73
CA ALA A 340 -2.39 25.89 -2.26
C ALA A 340 -1.86 27.20 -1.64
N SER A 341 -1.09 27.98 -2.37
CA SER A 341 -0.56 29.27 -1.91
C SER A 341 -0.09 30.18 -3.07
N ALA A 342 0.15 31.43 -2.77
CA ALA A 342 0.73 32.39 -3.73
C ALA A 342 2.15 31.98 -4.17
N GLU A 343 2.96 31.42 -3.26
CA GLU A 343 4.29 30.91 -3.57
C GLU A 343 4.21 29.75 -4.56
N GLN A 344 3.23 28.85 -4.38
CA GLN A 344 3.00 27.76 -5.31
C GLN A 344 2.55 28.25 -6.69
N LYS A 345 1.72 29.31 -6.74
CA LYS A 345 1.35 29.97 -8.00
C LYS A 345 2.59 30.54 -8.72
N ALA A 346 3.45 31.22 -8.00
CA ALA A 346 4.68 31.77 -8.56
C ALA A 346 5.62 30.67 -9.09
N ASP A 347 5.80 29.57 -8.35
CA ASP A 347 6.61 28.42 -8.75
C ASP A 347 6.08 27.77 -10.04
N VAL A 348 4.77 27.50 -10.10
CA VAL A 348 4.13 26.89 -11.29
C VAL A 348 4.30 27.77 -12.52
N LEU A 349 4.10 29.08 -12.40
CA LEU A 349 4.28 30.03 -13.54
C LEU A 349 5.74 30.11 -13.99
N ALA A 350 6.69 30.12 -13.04
CA ALA A 350 8.12 30.10 -13.36
C ALA A 350 8.52 28.80 -14.10
N LYS A 351 8.03 27.65 -13.64
CA LYS A 351 8.31 26.37 -14.29
C LYS A 351 7.60 26.20 -15.63
N ALA A 352 6.39 26.74 -15.79
CA ALA A 352 5.70 26.81 -17.07
C ALA A 352 6.50 27.67 -18.09
N ALA A 353 7.12 28.79 -17.65
CA ALA A 353 7.99 29.58 -18.49
C ALA A 353 9.27 28.83 -18.91
N ILE A 354 9.83 27.98 -18.05
CA ILE A 354 10.95 27.10 -18.42
C ILE A 354 10.53 26.14 -19.53
N ILE A 355 9.37 25.49 -19.39
CA ILE A 355 8.81 24.58 -20.41
C ILE A 355 8.55 25.33 -21.72
N ALA A 356 7.98 26.54 -21.65
CA ALA A 356 7.71 27.40 -22.80
C ALA A 356 8.98 27.80 -23.56
N SER A 357 10.18 27.70 -22.97
CA SER A 357 11.43 28.02 -23.67
C SER A 357 11.85 26.97 -24.72
N GLU A 358 11.21 25.78 -24.73
CA GLU A 358 11.46 24.75 -25.75
C GLU A 358 10.16 24.07 -26.27
N CYS A 359 8.97 24.51 -25.80
CA CYS A 359 7.69 24.00 -26.22
C CYS A 359 6.71 25.14 -26.51
N ASP A 360 5.83 24.95 -27.49
CA ASP A 360 4.78 25.91 -27.82
C ASP A 360 3.59 25.77 -26.87
N ARG A 361 3.14 26.86 -26.26
CA ARG A 361 1.88 26.85 -25.49
C ARG A 361 0.70 26.86 -26.47
N VAL A 362 -0.08 25.77 -26.49
CA VAL A 362 -1.19 25.59 -27.42
C VAL A 362 -2.55 25.84 -26.77
N PHE A 363 -2.62 25.88 -25.44
CA PHE A 363 -3.84 26.20 -24.68
C PHE A 363 -3.50 26.83 -23.33
N GLY A 364 -4.40 27.73 -22.87
CA GLY A 364 -4.35 28.35 -21.54
C GLY A 364 -3.41 29.57 -21.46
N ASP A 365 -3.96 30.73 -21.17
CA ASP A 365 -3.19 31.94 -20.98
C ASP A 365 -3.28 32.41 -19.52
N PRO A 366 -2.15 32.45 -18.79
CA PRO A 366 -2.14 32.86 -17.38
C PRO A 366 -2.53 34.33 -17.18
N ASP A 367 -2.46 35.17 -18.23
CA ASP A 367 -2.80 36.58 -18.19
C ASP A 367 -4.23 36.85 -18.64
N ALA A 368 -4.94 35.86 -19.21
CA ALA A 368 -6.27 36.02 -19.80
C ALA A 368 -7.18 34.80 -19.47
N PHE A 369 -7.67 34.70 -18.24
CA PHE A 369 -8.65 33.69 -17.81
C PHE A 369 -9.65 34.29 -16.81
N THR A 370 -10.78 33.62 -16.62
CA THR A 370 -11.83 34.05 -15.69
C THR A 370 -11.88 33.16 -14.46
N VAL A 371 -12.20 33.78 -13.32
CA VAL A 371 -12.40 33.10 -12.03
C VAL A 371 -13.79 33.42 -11.54
N GLU A 372 -14.59 32.36 -11.24
CA GLU A 372 -15.95 32.55 -10.76
C GLU A 372 -15.97 32.65 -9.22
N GLY A 373 -16.67 33.64 -8.69
CA GLY A 373 -16.90 33.80 -7.26
C GLY A 373 -15.71 34.18 -6.39
N ALA A 374 -14.55 34.42 -6.99
CA ALA A 374 -13.34 34.86 -6.29
C ALA A 374 -12.54 35.89 -7.11
N ASP A 375 -11.56 36.53 -6.46
CA ASP A 375 -10.66 37.49 -7.07
C ASP A 375 -9.36 36.82 -7.53
N ALA A 376 -9.15 36.73 -8.84
CA ALA A 376 -7.96 36.13 -9.45
C ALA A 376 -6.64 36.80 -9.01
N ALA A 377 -6.69 38.12 -8.66
CA ALA A 377 -5.51 38.85 -8.23
C ALA A 377 -5.12 38.57 -6.79
N LYS A 378 -6.07 38.19 -5.94
CA LYS A 378 -5.86 37.86 -4.53
C LYS A 378 -5.63 36.38 -4.28
N GLY A 379 -6.39 35.52 -4.97
CA GLY A 379 -6.26 34.08 -4.86
C GLY A 379 -5.12 33.50 -5.70
N ALA A 380 -4.75 32.28 -5.36
CA ALA A 380 -3.68 31.56 -6.07
C ALA A 380 -4.18 30.80 -7.31
N PHE A 381 -5.05 31.41 -8.10
CA PHE A 381 -5.62 30.81 -9.31
C PHE A 381 -4.64 30.81 -10.47
N VAL A 382 -4.64 29.74 -11.27
CA VAL A 382 -3.87 29.54 -12.50
C VAL A 382 -4.74 28.74 -13.48
N PRO A 383 -4.81 29.11 -14.79
CA PRO A 383 -5.56 28.32 -15.75
C PRO A 383 -4.81 27.01 -16.10
N PRO A 384 -5.49 25.99 -16.62
CA PRO A 384 -4.81 24.84 -17.22
C PRO A 384 -4.00 25.31 -18.43
N MET A 385 -2.73 24.85 -18.52
CA MET A 385 -1.82 25.18 -19.63
C MET A 385 -1.38 23.88 -20.32
N LEU A 386 -1.60 23.80 -21.63
CA LEU A 386 -1.16 22.71 -22.47
C LEU A 386 -0.05 23.19 -23.41
N PHE A 387 1.03 22.44 -23.44
CA PHE A 387 2.17 22.67 -24.31
C PHE A 387 2.30 21.59 -25.38
N ARG A 388 2.90 21.92 -26.52
CA ARG A 388 3.34 21.00 -27.57
C ARG A 388 4.87 21.02 -27.64
N CYS A 389 5.46 19.84 -27.46
CA CYS A 389 6.89 19.63 -27.72
C CYS A 389 7.04 19.10 -29.14
N ALA A 390 7.63 19.88 -30.05
CA ALA A 390 7.79 19.50 -31.43
C ALA A 390 8.87 18.43 -31.65
N ASP A 391 9.92 18.45 -30.84
CA ASP A 391 11.02 17.47 -30.88
C ASP A 391 11.31 16.94 -29.48
N PRO A 392 10.65 15.85 -29.08
CA PRO A 392 10.86 15.24 -27.76
C PRO A 392 12.26 14.65 -27.58
N ASP A 393 12.98 14.35 -28.67
CA ASP A 393 14.35 13.83 -28.59
C ASP A 393 15.36 14.93 -28.26
N ALA A 394 15.17 16.12 -28.77
CA ALA A 394 16.03 17.31 -28.52
C ALA A 394 15.67 18.03 -27.21
N ALA A 395 14.41 17.96 -26.77
CA ALA A 395 13.95 18.61 -25.54
C ALA A 395 14.71 18.09 -24.32
N THR A 396 15.04 18.97 -23.40
CA THR A 396 15.74 18.67 -22.14
C THR A 396 14.95 19.15 -20.94
N LYS A 397 14.53 20.41 -20.94
CA LYS A 397 13.85 21.03 -19.80
C LYS A 397 12.48 20.42 -19.52
N THR A 398 11.73 20.08 -20.55
CA THR A 398 10.42 19.42 -20.43
C THR A 398 10.52 18.03 -19.80
N HIS A 399 11.67 17.34 -19.97
CA HIS A 399 11.94 16.06 -19.31
C HIS A 399 12.60 16.21 -17.94
N ASP A 400 12.86 17.44 -17.49
CA ASP A 400 13.53 17.72 -16.22
C ASP A 400 12.73 18.62 -15.27
N THR A 401 11.74 19.37 -15.77
CA THR A 401 10.99 20.34 -14.98
C THR A 401 9.60 19.84 -14.63
N GLU A 402 9.32 19.64 -13.34
CA GLU A 402 7.97 19.43 -12.84
C GLU A 402 7.31 20.76 -12.47
N ALA A 403 6.33 21.20 -13.25
CA ALA A 403 5.42 22.26 -12.85
C ALA A 403 4.27 21.64 -12.02
N PHE A 404 4.32 21.75 -10.69
CA PHE A 404 3.37 21.12 -9.78
C PHE A 404 2.03 21.86 -9.74
N GLY A 405 1.36 21.91 -10.89
CA GLY A 405 0.12 22.63 -11.18
C GLY A 405 -0.57 22.07 -12.42
N PRO A 406 -1.57 22.77 -12.97
CA PRO A 406 -2.35 22.31 -14.12
C PRO A 406 -1.60 22.48 -15.46
N VAL A 407 -0.41 21.89 -15.57
CA VAL A 407 0.51 22.01 -16.69
C VAL A 407 0.88 20.65 -17.24
N SER A 408 0.69 20.44 -18.54
CA SER A 408 1.08 19.21 -19.24
C SER A 408 1.61 19.50 -20.64
N THR A 409 2.43 18.57 -21.17
CA THR A 409 3.06 18.71 -22.49
C THR A 409 2.75 17.50 -23.38
N VAL A 410 2.26 17.75 -24.59
CA VAL A 410 2.01 16.73 -25.62
C VAL A 410 3.30 16.51 -26.44
N MET A 411 3.62 15.23 -26.66
CA MET A 411 4.81 14.75 -27.35
C MET A 411 4.42 13.65 -28.34
N GLY A 412 4.89 13.77 -29.58
CA GLY A 412 4.71 12.73 -30.60
C GLY A 412 5.71 11.59 -30.45
N TYR A 413 5.31 10.37 -30.82
CA TYR A 413 6.21 9.24 -30.97
C TYR A 413 6.03 8.55 -32.33
N ARG A 414 7.13 8.00 -32.86
CA ARG A 414 7.19 7.31 -34.17
C ARG A 414 6.72 5.86 -34.09
N ASP A 415 7.14 5.17 -33.03
CA ASP A 415 6.84 3.78 -32.75
C ASP A 415 6.81 3.53 -31.22
N LEU A 416 6.40 2.33 -30.82
CA LEU A 416 6.25 1.98 -29.41
C LEU A 416 7.58 2.04 -28.63
N ALA A 417 8.69 1.66 -29.25
CA ALA A 417 10.01 1.73 -28.63
C ALA A 417 10.40 3.19 -28.34
N HIS A 418 10.07 4.11 -29.25
CA HIS A 418 10.25 5.53 -29.05
C HIS A 418 9.35 6.08 -27.94
N ALA A 419 8.07 5.67 -27.87
CA ALA A 419 7.18 6.05 -26.78
C ALA A 419 7.75 5.67 -25.39
N VAL A 420 8.27 4.44 -25.28
CA VAL A 420 8.94 3.95 -24.08
C VAL A 420 10.19 4.76 -23.77
N ALA A 421 11.02 5.06 -24.77
CA ALA A 421 12.21 5.87 -24.60
C ALA A 421 11.88 7.27 -24.07
N ILE A 422 10.86 7.94 -24.64
CA ILE A 422 10.37 9.24 -24.17
C ILE A 422 9.88 9.16 -22.72
N ALA A 423 9.10 8.12 -22.39
CA ALA A 423 8.61 7.91 -21.02
C ALA A 423 9.75 7.80 -20.01
N ASN A 424 10.80 7.03 -20.36
CA ASN A 424 11.95 6.79 -19.48
C ASN A 424 12.85 8.02 -19.29
N ARG A 425 12.80 9.02 -20.20
CA ARG A 425 13.52 10.29 -20.03
C ARG A 425 13.11 11.07 -18.78
N GLY A 426 11.98 10.74 -18.15
CA GLY A 426 11.63 11.25 -16.82
C GLY A 426 12.54 10.80 -15.70
N GLN A 427 13.44 9.84 -15.94
CA GLN A 427 14.43 9.32 -15.00
C GLN A 427 13.85 8.77 -13.69
N GLY A 428 12.66 8.23 -13.77
CA GLY A 428 11.88 7.73 -12.65
C GLY A 428 10.60 8.52 -12.42
N SER A 429 9.51 7.81 -12.18
CA SER A 429 8.20 8.40 -11.97
C SER A 429 7.36 7.53 -11.05
N LEU A 430 6.37 8.14 -10.40
CA LEU A 430 5.40 7.42 -9.56
C LEU A 430 4.47 6.54 -10.40
N VAL A 431 4.04 7.04 -11.56
CA VAL A 431 3.09 6.32 -12.40
C VAL A 431 3.25 6.67 -13.88
N ALA A 432 3.00 5.69 -14.74
CA ALA A 432 2.60 5.93 -16.12
C ALA A 432 1.30 5.20 -16.44
N SER A 433 0.50 5.77 -17.35
CA SER A 433 -0.70 5.11 -17.89
C SER A 433 -0.53 4.78 -19.37
N VAL A 434 -1.21 3.70 -19.79
CA VAL A 434 -1.22 3.23 -21.19
C VAL A 434 -2.65 2.93 -21.57
N PHE A 435 -3.11 3.55 -22.65
CA PHE A 435 -4.46 3.34 -23.18
C PHE A 435 -4.37 2.50 -24.45
N THR A 436 -4.64 1.21 -24.33
CA THR A 436 -4.50 0.22 -25.40
C THR A 436 -5.40 -0.98 -25.17
N ARG A 437 -5.80 -1.65 -26.25
CA ARG A 437 -6.45 -2.96 -26.23
C ARG A 437 -5.50 -4.10 -26.57
N ASP A 438 -4.32 -3.75 -27.06
CA ASP A 438 -3.35 -4.76 -27.51
C ASP A 438 -2.48 -5.26 -26.35
N PRO A 439 -2.62 -6.54 -25.94
CA PRO A 439 -1.79 -7.13 -24.91
C PRO A 439 -0.29 -7.12 -25.22
N ALA A 440 0.08 -7.12 -26.51
CA ALA A 440 1.48 -7.06 -26.92
C ALA A 440 2.08 -5.69 -26.62
N VAL A 441 1.31 -4.61 -26.86
CA VAL A 441 1.68 -3.24 -26.48
C VAL A 441 1.85 -3.14 -24.98
N ALA A 442 0.87 -3.65 -24.21
CA ALA A 442 0.93 -3.61 -22.74
C ALA A 442 2.18 -4.35 -22.21
N ARG A 443 2.45 -5.55 -22.73
CA ARG A 443 3.64 -6.32 -22.35
C ARG A 443 4.94 -5.58 -22.71
N ALA A 444 5.03 -5.01 -23.90
CA ALA A 444 6.23 -4.29 -24.35
C ALA A 444 6.51 -3.07 -23.46
N VAL A 445 5.47 -2.32 -23.07
CA VAL A 445 5.64 -1.18 -22.16
C VAL A 445 6.09 -1.65 -20.77
N VAL A 446 5.53 -2.73 -20.21
CA VAL A 446 5.98 -3.28 -18.93
C VAL A 446 7.46 -3.64 -18.97
N LEU A 447 7.90 -4.34 -20.02
CA LEU A 447 9.30 -4.77 -20.14
C LEU A 447 10.27 -3.62 -20.39
N GLY A 448 9.82 -2.56 -21.11
CA GLY A 448 10.67 -1.42 -21.46
C GLY A 448 10.65 -0.27 -20.43
N ALA A 449 9.56 -0.09 -19.72
CA ALA A 449 9.38 1.06 -18.82
C ALA A 449 9.15 0.68 -17.35
N GLY A 450 8.85 -0.58 -17.02
CA GLY A 450 8.48 -0.98 -15.65
C GLY A 450 9.55 -0.65 -14.61
N ALA A 451 10.83 -0.73 -14.95
CA ALA A 451 11.92 -0.37 -14.04
C ALA A 451 12.05 1.13 -13.75
N TRP A 452 11.34 1.98 -14.52
CA TRP A 452 11.36 3.44 -14.40
C TRP A 452 10.13 4.02 -13.72
N HIS A 453 9.15 3.17 -13.37
CA HIS A 453 7.87 3.62 -12.81
C HIS A 453 7.50 2.79 -11.59
N GLY A 454 6.98 3.44 -10.57
CA GLY A 454 6.44 2.75 -9.40
C GLY A 454 5.15 1.99 -9.72
N ARG A 455 4.35 2.52 -10.66
CA ARG A 455 3.09 1.93 -11.10
C ARG A 455 2.89 2.12 -12.60
N LEU A 456 2.43 1.06 -13.28
CA LEU A 456 1.91 1.13 -14.64
C LEU A 456 0.40 0.86 -14.61
N TYR A 457 -0.38 1.83 -15.11
CA TYR A 457 -1.84 1.75 -15.17
C TYR A 457 -2.28 1.51 -16.62
N PHE A 458 -2.97 0.41 -16.87
CA PHE A 458 -3.50 0.07 -18.18
C PHE A 458 -5.01 0.29 -18.20
N ALA A 459 -5.49 1.00 -19.23
CA ALA A 459 -6.90 1.27 -19.41
C ALA A 459 -7.35 0.99 -20.84
N ASN A 460 -8.54 0.42 -20.95
CA ASN A 460 -9.23 0.18 -22.21
C ASN A 460 -10.75 0.22 -21.97
N ARG A 461 -11.54 -0.08 -23.01
CA ARG A 461 -13.01 -0.13 -22.91
C ARG A 461 -13.52 -1.17 -21.93
N ASP A 462 -12.76 -2.26 -21.68
CA ASP A 462 -13.16 -3.36 -20.81
C ASP A 462 -13.03 -2.98 -19.32
N THR A 463 -12.04 -2.17 -18.97
CA THR A 463 -11.92 -1.61 -17.60
C THR A 463 -12.90 -0.47 -17.34
N GLY A 464 -13.30 0.22 -18.35
CA GLY A 464 -14.40 1.16 -18.46
C GLY A 464 -14.67 2.02 -17.22
N LYS A 465 -15.82 1.77 -16.60
CA LYS A 465 -16.34 2.57 -15.48
C LYS A 465 -15.81 2.13 -14.11
N GLU A 466 -15.14 0.99 -14.02
CA GLU A 466 -14.68 0.41 -12.75
C GLU A 466 -13.23 0.79 -12.42
N ALA A 467 -12.51 1.32 -13.40
CA ALA A 467 -11.13 1.75 -13.21
C ALA A 467 -11.04 2.98 -12.30
N THR A 468 -10.09 2.95 -11.37
CA THR A 468 -9.85 4.06 -10.42
C THR A 468 -9.18 5.27 -11.05
N GLY A 469 -8.50 5.08 -12.18
CA GLY A 469 -7.79 6.11 -12.94
C GLY A 469 -6.29 6.18 -12.65
N HIS A 470 -5.62 6.98 -13.50
CA HIS A 470 -4.18 7.20 -13.48
C HIS A 470 -3.69 7.73 -12.12
N GLY A 471 -4.36 8.73 -11.60
CA GLY A 471 -3.93 9.49 -10.45
C GLY A 471 -4.39 8.94 -9.09
N SER A 472 -4.90 7.71 -9.01
CA SER A 472 -5.43 7.13 -7.77
C SER A 472 -4.49 6.05 -7.23
N PRO A 473 -3.59 6.37 -6.29
CA PRO A 473 -2.82 5.35 -5.59
C PRO A 473 -3.75 4.54 -4.68
N LEU A 474 -3.60 3.22 -4.73
CA LEU A 474 -4.39 2.31 -3.89
C LEU A 474 -3.53 1.78 -2.76
N PRO A 475 -4.02 1.76 -1.50
CA PRO A 475 -3.25 1.23 -0.38
C PRO A 475 -2.85 -0.25 -0.52
N HIS A 476 -3.54 -0.99 -1.40
CA HIS A 476 -3.22 -2.38 -1.73
C HIS A 476 -1.96 -2.53 -2.58
N MET A 477 -1.61 -1.48 -3.33
CA MET A 477 -0.52 -1.46 -4.30
C MET A 477 0.55 -0.47 -3.85
N VAL A 478 1.79 -0.68 -4.31
CA VAL A 478 2.88 0.25 -4.01
C VAL A 478 2.57 1.65 -4.56
N HIS A 479 2.82 2.66 -3.74
CA HIS A 479 2.95 4.06 -4.11
C HIS A 479 4.38 4.50 -3.84
N GLY A 480 5.00 5.13 -4.80
CA GLY A 480 6.42 5.46 -4.82
C GLY A 480 6.96 5.29 -6.22
N GLY A 481 8.23 5.46 -6.42
CA GLY A 481 8.86 5.28 -7.73
C GLY A 481 10.38 5.40 -7.66
N PRO A 482 11.08 4.83 -8.64
CA PRO A 482 12.53 4.83 -8.71
C PRO A 482 13.09 6.21 -9.08
N GLY A 483 14.40 6.37 -8.95
CA GLY A 483 15.15 7.50 -9.46
C GLY A 483 14.65 8.83 -8.95
N ARG A 484 14.22 9.70 -9.87
CA ARG A 484 13.69 11.04 -9.58
C ARG A 484 12.54 11.03 -8.58
N ALA A 485 11.68 10.00 -8.58
CA ALA A 485 10.56 9.89 -7.66
C ALA A 485 10.98 9.57 -6.20
N GLY A 486 12.27 9.43 -5.92
CA GLY A 486 12.82 9.31 -4.57
C GLY A 486 13.29 7.92 -4.18
N GLY A 487 12.87 6.88 -4.85
CA GLY A 487 13.23 5.49 -4.56
C GLY A 487 12.51 4.89 -3.35
N GLY A 488 11.53 5.61 -2.78
CA GLY A 488 10.71 5.13 -1.66
C GLY A 488 9.60 4.18 -2.10
N GLU A 489 9.17 3.34 -1.17
CA GLU A 489 7.94 2.57 -1.29
C GLU A 489 7.00 3.00 -0.15
N GLU A 490 5.83 3.52 -0.51
CA GLU A 490 4.76 3.85 0.43
C GLU A 490 3.54 2.98 0.12
N MET A 491 2.66 2.80 1.08
CA MET A 491 1.50 1.89 0.96
C MET A 491 1.93 0.46 0.60
N GLY A 492 1.37 -0.18 -0.42
CA GLY A 492 1.79 -1.52 -0.85
C GLY A 492 1.35 -2.67 0.07
N GLY A 493 0.27 -2.46 0.82
CA GLY A 493 -0.26 -3.49 1.73
C GLY A 493 0.73 -3.86 2.84
N VAL A 494 0.87 -5.16 3.10
CA VAL A 494 1.79 -5.67 4.16
C VAL A 494 3.22 -5.21 3.93
N ARG A 495 3.68 -5.11 2.68
CA ARG A 495 5.04 -4.65 2.37
C ARG A 495 5.32 -3.23 2.90
N GLY A 496 4.32 -2.34 2.84
CA GLY A 496 4.42 -1.01 3.43
C GLY A 496 4.54 -1.03 4.97
N VAL A 497 3.91 -2.00 5.62
CA VAL A 497 4.03 -2.22 7.08
C VAL A 497 5.44 -2.70 7.43
N LEU A 498 5.97 -3.66 6.66
CA LEU A 498 7.31 -4.22 6.88
C LEU A 498 8.43 -3.18 6.75
N HIS A 499 8.18 -2.07 6.06
CA HIS A 499 9.13 -0.95 5.99
C HIS A 499 9.47 -0.37 7.36
N TYR A 500 8.51 -0.37 8.31
CA TYR A 500 8.68 0.09 9.69
C TYR A 500 9.10 -1.04 10.64
N MET A 501 9.58 -2.16 10.10
CA MET A 501 10.01 -3.32 10.85
C MET A 501 11.47 -3.68 10.50
N GLN A 502 12.13 -4.41 11.38
CA GLN A 502 13.44 -4.99 11.13
C GLN A 502 13.28 -6.45 10.74
N ARG A 503 13.75 -6.81 9.56
CA ARG A 503 13.89 -8.20 9.12
C ARG A 503 15.14 -8.79 9.73
N THR A 504 14.99 -9.87 10.52
CA THR A 504 16.06 -10.53 11.25
C THR A 504 16.10 -12.00 10.90
N ALA A 505 17.27 -12.52 10.55
CA ALA A 505 17.49 -13.94 10.41
C ALA A 505 17.66 -14.57 11.80
N ILE A 506 16.81 -15.54 12.13
CA ILE A 506 16.94 -16.34 13.35
C ILE A 506 17.38 -17.75 13.00
N GLN A 507 18.18 -18.35 13.85
CA GLN A 507 18.70 -19.70 13.68
C GLN A 507 18.60 -20.46 15.01
N GLY A 508 18.08 -21.69 14.98
CA GLY A 508 17.91 -22.44 16.21
C GLY A 508 17.26 -23.79 16.00
N SER A 509 16.91 -24.42 17.11
CA SER A 509 16.11 -25.65 17.09
C SER A 509 14.65 -25.34 16.69
N PRO A 510 13.92 -26.35 16.20
CA PRO A 510 12.49 -26.21 15.89
C PRO A 510 11.68 -25.60 17.05
N ASP A 511 11.92 -26.05 18.30
CA ASP A 511 11.20 -25.55 19.49
C ASP A 511 11.40 -24.04 19.71
N LEU A 512 12.63 -23.54 19.49
CA LEU A 512 12.91 -22.11 19.63
C LEU A 512 12.21 -21.31 18.52
N LEU A 513 12.23 -21.81 17.28
CA LEU A 513 11.55 -21.15 16.18
C LEU A 513 10.03 -21.14 16.39
N THR A 514 9.45 -22.23 16.88
CA THR A 514 8.05 -22.30 17.28
C THR A 514 7.68 -21.26 18.32
N ALA A 515 8.50 -21.13 19.37
CA ALA A 515 8.24 -20.16 20.44
C ALA A 515 8.35 -18.71 19.96
N ILE A 516 9.30 -18.41 19.06
CA ILE A 516 9.51 -17.07 18.52
C ILE A 516 8.40 -16.69 17.53
N GLY A 517 8.04 -17.61 16.63
CA GLY A 517 7.09 -17.35 15.54
C GLY A 517 5.61 -17.53 15.94
N GLU A 518 5.35 -18.02 17.14
CA GLU A 518 3.98 -18.40 17.60
C GLU A 518 3.27 -19.33 16.60
N ALA A 519 4.07 -20.16 15.91
CA ALA A 519 3.60 -21.14 14.94
C ALA A 519 4.46 -22.40 15.02
N TRP A 520 3.83 -23.59 15.10
CA TRP A 520 4.53 -24.85 15.22
C TRP A 520 5.38 -25.15 13.97
N VAL A 521 6.61 -25.53 14.22
CA VAL A 521 7.62 -25.87 13.21
C VAL A 521 7.85 -27.38 13.21
N PRO A 522 7.86 -28.06 12.04
CA PRO A 522 8.16 -29.49 11.98
C PRO A 522 9.48 -29.84 12.68
N GLY A 523 9.41 -30.87 13.55
CA GLY A 523 10.52 -31.26 14.42
C GLY A 523 10.49 -30.65 15.82
N SER A 524 9.58 -29.70 16.08
CA SER A 524 9.31 -29.22 17.45
C SER A 524 8.61 -30.28 18.29
N ARG A 525 8.69 -30.08 19.60
CA ARG A 525 8.00 -30.93 20.56
C ARG A 525 6.52 -30.99 20.26
N GLU A 526 5.99 -32.24 20.26
CA GLU A 526 4.58 -32.55 20.17
C GLU A 526 3.95 -32.63 21.56
N ILE A 527 2.76 -32.07 21.70
CA ILE A 527 1.96 -32.14 22.91
C ILE A 527 0.88 -33.21 22.69
N GLN A 528 0.97 -34.29 23.44
CA GLN A 528 -0.03 -35.36 23.40
C GLN A 528 -1.19 -35.01 24.34
N GLY A 529 -2.40 -34.88 23.79
CA GLY A 529 -3.62 -34.65 24.55
C GLY A 529 -4.33 -35.97 24.93
N ASN A 530 -5.07 -35.96 26.05
CA ASN A 530 -5.93 -37.08 26.45
C ASN A 530 -7.31 -37.02 25.78
N VAL A 531 -7.63 -35.95 25.10
CA VAL A 531 -8.91 -35.70 24.42
C VAL A 531 -8.60 -35.43 22.96
N HIS A 532 -9.43 -35.92 22.05
CA HIS A 532 -9.28 -35.70 20.64
C HIS A 532 -9.27 -34.15 20.35
N PRO A 533 -8.31 -33.62 19.56
CA PRO A 533 -8.19 -32.18 19.37
C PRO A 533 -9.46 -31.51 18.81
N PHE A 534 -10.25 -32.22 18.00
CA PHE A 534 -11.52 -31.71 17.47
C PHE A 534 -12.65 -31.61 18.53
N ARG A 535 -12.42 -32.13 19.72
CA ARG A 535 -13.31 -31.97 20.91
C ARG A 535 -12.96 -30.74 21.75
N ARG A 536 -11.90 -30.01 21.39
CA ARG A 536 -11.43 -28.84 22.14
C ARG A 536 -11.83 -27.55 21.46
N THR A 537 -12.25 -26.55 22.27
CA THR A 537 -12.56 -25.21 21.77
C THR A 537 -11.31 -24.51 21.25
N PHE A 538 -11.49 -23.45 20.50
CA PHE A 538 -10.37 -22.60 20.08
C PHE A 538 -9.50 -22.16 21.26
N GLY A 539 -10.12 -21.78 22.39
CA GLY A 539 -9.40 -21.35 23.59
C GLY A 539 -8.52 -22.44 24.20
N ASP A 540 -9.02 -23.66 24.22
CA ASP A 540 -8.36 -24.79 24.89
C ASP A 540 -7.23 -25.43 24.10
N LEU A 541 -7.26 -25.34 22.77
CA LEU A 541 -6.21 -25.89 21.90
C LEU A 541 -4.86 -25.18 22.13
N GLN A 542 -3.78 -25.94 22.11
CA GLN A 542 -2.40 -25.47 22.25
C GLN A 542 -1.61 -25.68 20.95
N ILE A 543 -0.76 -24.71 20.58
CA ILE A 543 0.18 -24.89 19.47
C ILE A 543 1.09 -26.08 19.78
N GLY A 544 1.26 -27.00 18.80
CA GLY A 544 2.00 -28.23 18.98
C GLY A 544 1.15 -29.41 19.49
N GLU A 545 -0.13 -29.20 19.83
CA GLU A 545 -1.01 -30.30 20.19
C GLU A 545 -1.24 -31.23 19.00
N THR A 546 -0.94 -32.52 19.18
CA THR A 546 -0.77 -33.47 18.08
C THR A 546 -1.61 -34.71 18.27
N LEU A 547 -2.28 -35.12 17.18
CA LEU A 547 -2.95 -36.41 17.03
C LEU A 547 -2.16 -37.30 16.07
N HIS A 548 -1.85 -38.53 16.50
CA HIS A 548 -1.39 -39.61 15.63
C HIS A 548 -2.53 -40.60 15.42
N THR A 549 -2.87 -40.89 14.16
CA THR A 549 -3.95 -41.77 13.82
C THR A 549 -3.49 -43.26 13.77
N ALA A 550 -4.44 -44.17 13.78
CA ALA A 550 -4.20 -45.55 13.35
C ALA A 550 -3.82 -45.57 11.85
N SER A 551 -3.25 -46.70 11.41
CA SER A 551 -2.94 -46.92 9.99
C SER A 551 -4.15 -47.48 9.26
N ARG A 552 -4.26 -47.12 7.95
CA ARG A 552 -5.25 -47.70 7.02
C ARG A 552 -4.54 -48.16 5.75
N GLU A 553 -4.80 -49.42 5.36
CA GLU A 553 -4.34 -49.96 4.08
C GLU A 553 -5.11 -49.33 2.91
N ILE A 554 -4.43 -49.03 1.83
CA ILE A 554 -4.98 -48.55 0.55
C ILE A 554 -5.09 -49.78 -0.37
N THR A 555 -6.29 -50.26 -0.56
CA THR A 555 -6.52 -51.45 -1.41
C THR A 555 -6.69 -51.06 -2.88
N LEU A 556 -6.52 -52.06 -3.77
CA LEU A 556 -6.83 -51.86 -5.17
C LEU A 556 -8.32 -51.55 -5.38
N GLU A 557 -9.19 -52.15 -4.60
CA GLU A 557 -10.63 -51.90 -4.62
C GLU A 557 -10.96 -50.46 -4.24
N ASP A 558 -10.27 -49.89 -3.24
CA ASP A 558 -10.42 -48.43 -2.90
C ASP A 558 -10.11 -47.56 -4.09
N ILE A 559 -9.02 -47.86 -4.82
CA ILE A 559 -8.61 -47.05 -5.98
C ILE A 559 -9.63 -47.18 -7.10
N GLU A 560 -10.08 -48.41 -7.45
CA GLU A 560 -11.07 -48.63 -8.49
C GLU A 560 -12.44 -48.03 -8.14
N HIS A 561 -12.85 -48.19 -6.88
CA HIS A 561 -14.08 -47.59 -6.39
C HIS A 561 -14.03 -46.04 -6.50
N PHE A 562 -12.94 -45.43 -6.07
CA PHE A 562 -12.77 -43.99 -6.14
C PHE A 562 -12.75 -43.49 -7.59
N ALA A 563 -12.05 -44.19 -8.50
CA ALA A 563 -12.03 -43.88 -9.90
C ALA A 563 -13.44 -43.89 -10.52
N HIS A 564 -14.22 -44.93 -10.25
CA HIS A 564 -15.59 -45.05 -10.78
C HIS A 564 -16.55 -44.03 -10.14
N PHE A 565 -16.40 -43.78 -8.83
CA PHE A 565 -17.20 -42.82 -8.10
C PHE A 565 -17.00 -41.40 -8.53
N THR A 566 -15.74 -41.00 -8.81
CA THR A 566 -15.37 -39.63 -9.19
C THR A 566 -15.32 -39.38 -10.70
N GLY A 567 -15.16 -40.46 -11.49
CA GLY A 567 -14.87 -40.38 -12.90
C GLY A 567 -13.39 -40.16 -13.25
N ASP A 568 -12.50 -40.11 -12.26
CA ASP A 568 -11.03 -39.98 -12.47
C ASP A 568 -10.43 -41.35 -12.80
N THR A 569 -10.58 -41.74 -14.05
CA THR A 569 -10.07 -43.00 -14.60
C THR A 569 -8.73 -42.84 -15.31
N PHE A 570 -7.90 -41.90 -14.85
CA PHE A 570 -6.57 -41.67 -15.41
C PHE A 570 -5.72 -42.95 -15.36
N TYR A 571 -4.96 -43.23 -16.43
CA TYR A 571 -4.26 -44.50 -16.62
C TYR A 571 -3.37 -44.91 -15.44
N ALA A 572 -2.73 -43.95 -14.74
CA ALA A 572 -1.88 -44.23 -13.59
C ALA A 572 -2.60 -44.95 -12.44
N HIS A 573 -3.93 -44.82 -12.39
CA HIS A 573 -4.79 -45.48 -11.37
C HIS A 573 -5.41 -46.79 -11.89
N MET A 574 -5.60 -46.90 -13.22
CA MET A 574 -6.44 -47.94 -13.81
C MET A 574 -5.68 -48.98 -14.63
N ASP A 575 -4.53 -48.66 -15.22
CA ASP A 575 -3.76 -49.52 -16.12
C ASP A 575 -2.37 -49.78 -15.54
N GLU A 576 -2.14 -51.04 -15.14
CA GLU A 576 -0.88 -51.46 -14.52
C GLU A 576 0.31 -51.32 -15.48
N ALA A 577 0.12 -51.73 -16.74
CA ALA A 577 1.20 -51.69 -17.73
C ALA A 577 1.59 -50.26 -18.13
N ALA A 578 0.59 -49.39 -18.31
CA ALA A 578 0.80 -48.00 -18.61
C ALA A 578 1.40 -47.23 -17.43
N ALA A 579 0.94 -47.52 -16.20
CA ALA A 579 1.48 -46.92 -14.99
C ALA A 579 2.95 -47.33 -14.77
N ALA A 580 3.28 -48.61 -14.89
CA ALA A 580 4.64 -49.13 -14.75
C ALA A 580 5.60 -48.60 -15.84
N ALA A 581 5.08 -48.20 -16.99
CA ALA A 581 5.88 -47.56 -18.05
C ALA A 581 6.22 -46.11 -17.74
N ASN A 582 5.56 -45.47 -16.77
CA ASN A 582 5.85 -44.11 -16.33
C ASN A 582 7.05 -44.12 -15.37
N PRO A 583 8.10 -43.30 -15.59
CA PRO A 583 9.31 -43.31 -14.75
C PRO A 583 9.07 -42.86 -13.30
N PHE A 584 7.92 -42.26 -13.01
CA PHE A 584 7.57 -41.75 -11.67
C PHE A 584 6.74 -42.72 -10.83
N PHE A 585 6.19 -43.82 -11.42
CA PHE A 585 5.31 -44.74 -10.73
C PHE A 585 5.87 -46.17 -10.73
N PRO A 586 5.78 -46.88 -9.62
CA PRO A 586 6.22 -48.30 -9.57
C PRO A 586 5.20 -49.25 -10.20
N GLY A 587 4.02 -48.80 -10.53
CA GLY A 587 2.83 -49.49 -11.02
C GLY A 587 1.62 -48.62 -10.78
N ARG A 588 0.43 -49.18 -10.63
CA ARG A 588 -0.76 -48.42 -10.31
C ARG A 588 -0.59 -47.70 -8.94
N VAL A 589 -1.08 -46.46 -8.87
CA VAL A 589 -0.97 -45.60 -7.68
C VAL A 589 -2.33 -45.04 -7.27
N ALA A 590 -2.49 -44.73 -6.02
CA ALA A 590 -3.68 -44.08 -5.49
C ALA A 590 -3.81 -42.64 -5.99
N HIS A 591 -5.04 -42.20 -6.22
CA HIS A 591 -5.33 -40.80 -6.50
C HIS A 591 -4.90 -39.90 -5.32
N GLY A 592 -4.31 -38.75 -5.61
CA GLY A 592 -4.01 -37.78 -4.55
C GLY A 592 -5.24 -37.38 -3.74
N TYR A 593 -6.38 -37.19 -4.40
CA TYR A 593 -7.64 -36.86 -3.73
C TYR A 593 -8.20 -38.01 -2.87
N LEU A 594 -7.96 -39.28 -3.25
CA LEU A 594 -8.28 -40.42 -2.40
C LEU A 594 -7.47 -40.36 -1.10
N LEU A 595 -6.16 -40.09 -1.19
CA LEU A 595 -5.30 -39.94 -0.02
C LEU A 595 -5.78 -38.84 0.92
N LEU A 596 -6.18 -37.68 0.41
CA LEU A 596 -6.74 -36.59 1.20
C LEU A 596 -8.04 -37.01 1.89
N SER A 597 -8.94 -37.70 1.17
CA SER A 597 -10.22 -38.18 1.71
C SER A 597 -10.01 -39.18 2.81
N PHE A 598 -9.07 -40.13 2.62
CA PHE A 598 -8.74 -41.13 3.63
C PHE A 598 -8.00 -40.53 4.83
N ALA A 599 -7.12 -39.56 4.61
CA ALA A 599 -6.49 -38.81 5.69
C ALA A 599 -7.53 -38.10 6.55
N ALA A 600 -8.50 -37.43 5.93
CA ALA A 600 -9.61 -36.78 6.63
C ALA A 600 -10.42 -37.80 7.47
N GLY A 601 -10.74 -38.97 6.89
CA GLY A 601 -11.43 -40.04 7.60
C GLY A 601 -10.66 -40.62 8.79
N LEU A 602 -9.31 -40.54 8.76
CA LEU A 602 -8.46 -41.02 9.83
C LEU A 602 -8.40 -40.07 11.04
N PHE A 603 -8.39 -38.75 10.78
CA PHE A 603 -8.24 -37.76 11.85
C PHE A 603 -9.55 -37.08 12.29
N VAL A 604 -10.68 -37.33 11.64
CA VAL A 604 -11.95 -36.71 12.01
C VAL A 604 -12.49 -37.32 13.32
N ASP A 605 -13.10 -36.51 14.16
CA ASP A 605 -14.03 -36.95 15.20
C ASP A 605 -15.46 -36.82 14.64
N PRO A 606 -16.22 -37.94 14.55
CA PRO A 606 -17.50 -37.93 13.84
C PRO A 606 -18.64 -37.24 14.59
N ASP A 607 -18.49 -37.02 15.89
CA ASP A 607 -19.54 -36.44 16.71
C ASP A 607 -19.55 -34.91 16.62
N PRO A 608 -20.70 -34.25 16.78
CA PRO A 608 -20.77 -32.81 16.88
C PRO A 608 -19.83 -32.25 17.96
N GLY A 609 -19.01 -31.28 17.59
CA GLY A 609 -18.00 -30.68 18.46
C GLY A 609 -17.68 -29.23 18.13
N PRO A 610 -16.63 -28.69 18.75
CA PRO A 610 -16.21 -27.29 18.53
C PRO A 610 -15.72 -26.96 17.10
N VAL A 611 -15.33 -27.98 16.32
CA VAL A 611 -14.98 -27.76 14.90
C VAL A 611 -16.24 -27.51 14.10
N LEU A 612 -16.43 -26.27 13.67
CA LEU A 612 -17.65 -25.81 12.98
C LEU A 612 -17.60 -26.12 11.48
N ALA A 613 -16.42 -26.02 10.87
CA ALA A 613 -16.20 -26.30 9.47
C ALA A 613 -14.72 -26.55 9.17
N ASN A 614 -14.47 -27.42 8.19
CA ASN A 614 -13.24 -27.48 7.40
C ASN A 614 -13.49 -26.68 6.15
N TYR A 615 -12.72 -25.62 5.90
CA TYR A 615 -13.00 -24.69 4.81
C TYR A 615 -11.84 -24.44 3.86
N GLY A 616 -10.68 -25.05 4.12
CA GLY A 616 -9.54 -24.84 3.24
C GLY A 616 -8.37 -25.78 3.47
N LEU A 617 -7.57 -25.89 2.42
CA LEU A 617 -6.27 -26.57 2.42
C LEU A 617 -5.26 -25.61 1.80
N ASP A 618 -4.12 -25.42 2.48
CA ASP A 618 -2.99 -24.66 1.95
C ASP A 618 -1.76 -25.54 1.77
N SER A 619 -0.86 -25.14 0.89
CA SER A 619 0.49 -25.73 0.74
C SER A 619 0.51 -27.25 0.49
N LEU A 620 -0.54 -27.80 -0.15
CA LEU A 620 -0.61 -29.24 -0.46
C LEU A 620 0.54 -29.68 -1.35
N ARG A 621 1.21 -30.77 -0.94
CA ARG A 621 2.24 -31.49 -1.69
C ARG A 621 2.03 -32.99 -1.59
N PHE A 622 2.15 -33.69 -2.71
CA PHE A 622 2.32 -35.14 -2.78
C PHE A 622 3.80 -35.41 -3.02
N GLN A 623 4.49 -36.03 -2.05
CA GLN A 623 5.94 -36.22 -2.11
C GLN A 623 6.32 -37.58 -2.69
N LYS A 624 5.51 -38.62 -2.42
CA LYS A 624 5.73 -39.99 -2.91
C LYS A 624 4.42 -40.62 -3.36
N PRO A 625 4.48 -41.48 -4.41
CA PRO A 625 3.30 -42.27 -4.77
C PRO A 625 2.97 -43.27 -3.68
N VAL A 626 1.67 -43.60 -3.55
CA VAL A 626 1.14 -44.65 -2.70
C VAL A 626 0.54 -45.73 -3.60
N SER A 627 1.02 -46.96 -3.44
CA SER A 627 0.59 -48.11 -4.24
C SER A 627 -0.50 -48.92 -3.55
N PRO A 628 -1.27 -49.74 -4.30
CA PRO A 628 -2.15 -50.74 -3.66
C PRO A 628 -1.37 -51.63 -2.71
N GLY A 629 -1.87 -51.83 -1.49
CA GLY A 629 -1.22 -52.58 -0.40
C GLY A 629 -0.37 -51.71 0.53
N ASP A 630 -0.08 -50.48 0.20
CA ASP A 630 0.53 -49.56 1.14
C ASP A 630 -0.47 -49.16 2.24
N SER A 631 0.04 -48.84 3.41
CA SER A 631 -0.77 -48.33 4.54
C SER A 631 -0.38 -46.88 4.79
N ILE A 632 -1.39 -46.03 5.10
CA ILE A 632 -1.18 -44.63 5.47
C ILE A 632 -1.61 -44.37 6.91
N ARG A 633 -0.91 -43.46 7.58
CA ARG A 633 -1.28 -42.86 8.88
C ARG A 633 -1.05 -41.37 8.85
N VAL A 634 -1.72 -40.66 9.73
CA VAL A 634 -1.68 -39.18 9.75
C VAL A 634 -1.14 -38.68 11.09
N ARG A 635 -0.28 -37.67 11.01
CA ARG A 635 0.02 -36.77 12.10
C ARG A 635 -0.70 -35.46 11.84
N LEU A 636 -1.54 -35.00 12.77
CA LEU A 636 -2.27 -33.75 12.73
C LEU A 636 -1.84 -32.90 13.92
N THR A 637 -1.20 -31.78 13.68
CA THR A 637 -0.65 -30.90 14.74
C THR A 637 -1.22 -29.49 14.64
N VAL A 638 -1.65 -28.91 15.77
CA VAL A 638 -2.04 -27.50 15.82
C VAL A 638 -0.84 -26.64 15.49
N LYS A 639 -0.85 -26.03 14.29
CA LYS A 639 0.25 -25.20 13.78
C LYS A 639 0.14 -23.75 14.21
N GLN A 640 -1.05 -23.16 14.07
CA GLN A 640 -1.28 -21.74 14.35
C GLN A 640 -2.75 -21.52 14.71
N LYS A 641 -3.01 -20.49 15.51
CA LYS A 641 -4.36 -20.10 15.93
C LYS A 641 -4.58 -18.63 15.62
N THR A 642 -5.72 -18.29 15.01
CA THR A 642 -6.07 -16.91 14.68
C THR A 642 -7.50 -16.62 15.09
N ARG A 643 -7.71 -15.71 16.03
CA ARG A 643 -9.06 -15.29 16.42
C ARG A 643 -9.72 -14.53 15.29
N ARG A 644 -10.91 -14.91 14.87
CA ARG A 644 -11.66 -14.25 13.80
C ARG A 644 -12.73 -13.29 14.32
N ASN A 645 -13.48 -13.68 15.34
CA ASN A 645 -14.48 -12.83 16.00
C ASN A 645 -14.76 -13.35 17.44
N ALA A 646 -15.91 -12.98 18.01
CA ALA A 646 -16.32 -13.42 19.36
C ALA A 646 -16.77 -14.89 19.37
N ASP A 647 -17.22 -15.44 18.24
CA ASP A 647 -17.90 -16.74 18.17
C ASP A 647 -16.93 -17.86 17.77
N TYR A 648 -15.92 -17.55 16.92
CA TYR A 648 -14.99 -18.56 16.42
C TYR A 648 -13.59 -18.01 16.13
N GLY A 649 -12.62 -18.92 16.11
CA GLY A 649 -11.28 -18.73 15.61
C GLY A 649 -10.93 -19.73 14.51
N GLU A 650 -9.93 -19.39 13.70
CA GLU A 650 -9.30 -20.28 12.74
C GLU A 650 -8.18 -21.05 13.42
N VAL A 651 -8.16 -22.35 13.22
CA VAL A 651 -7.03 -23.21 13.57
C VAL A 651 -6.41 -23.73 12.28
N ARG A 652 -5.12 -23.49 12.13
CA ARG A 652 -4.29 -24.06 11.07
C ARG A 652 -3.59 -25.27 11.62
N TRP A 653 -3.74 -26.41 10.95
CA TRP A 653 -3.17 -27.69 11.33
C TRP A 653 -2.09 -28.08 10.32
N ASP A 654 -0.92 -28.48 10.81
CA ASP A 654 0.06 -29.20 10.00
C ASP A 654 -0.37 -30.65 9.87
N VAL A 655 -0.62 -31.08 8.65
CA VAL A 655 -1.01 -32.46 8.34
C VAL A 655 0.11 -33.13 7.56
N ALA A 656 0.66 -34.20 8.12
CA ALA A 656 1.64 -35.05 7.46
C ALA A 656 1.10 -36.47 7.37
N VAL A 657 1.07 -37.00 6.14
CA VAL A 657 0.63 -38.36 5.83
C VAL A 657 1.87 -39.23 5.59
N PHE A 658 2.00 -40.34 6.32
CA PHE A 658 3.13 -41.24 6.24
C PHE A 658 2.69 -42.62 5.76
N ASN A 659 3.56 -43.30 5.01
CA ASN A 659 3.37 -44.70 4.67
C ASN A 659 3.89 -45.62 5.78
N GLN A 660 3.81 -46.95 5.56
CA GLN A 660 4.29 -47.98 6.50
C GLN A 660 5.80 -47.96 6.78
N ASN A 661 6.57 -47.27 5.94
CA ASN A 661 8.03 -47.12 6.07
C ASN A 661 8.45 -45.82 6.75
N ASP A 662 7.51 -45.10 7.37
CA ASP A 662 7.69 -43.75 7.95
C ASP A 662 8.11 -42.71 6.94
N GLU A 663 7.85 -42.92 5.65
CA GLU A 663 8.11 -41.94 4.61
C GLU A 663 6.90 -41.03 4.45
N GLN A 664 7.14 -39.70 4.40
CA GLN A 664 6.07 -38.72 4.17
C GLN A 664 5.62 -38.78 2.72
N VAL A 665 4.36 -39.14 2.49
CA VAL A 665 3.75 -39.27 1.15
C VAL A 665 2.94 -38.05 0.76
N ALA A 666 2.36 -37.33 1.74
CA ALA A 666 1.68 -36.09 1.52
C ALA A 666 1.83 -35.15 2.72
N SER A 667 1.73 -33.84 2.48
CA SER A 667 1.63 -32.82 3.51
C SER A 667 0.78 -31.65 3.05
N TYR A 668 0.09 -31.01 3.99
CA TYR A 668 -0.71 -29.79 3.76
C TYR A 668 -1.05 -29.12 5.08
N ASP A 669 -1.45 -27.87 5.00
CA ASP A 669 -2.10 -27.19 6.11
C ASP A 669 -3.62 -27.30 5.96
N LEU A 670 -4.28 -27.88 6.97
CA LEU A 670 -5.74 -27.92 7.06
C LEU A 670 -6.22 -26.67 7.80
N LEU A 671 -7.28 -26.02 7.30
CA LEU A 671 -7.88 -24.84 7.91
C LEU A 671 -9.28 -25.17 8.45
N THR A 672 -9.46 -25.02 9.76
CA THR A 672 -10.76 -25.23 10.39
C THR A 672 -11.25 -23.99 11.13
N MET A 673 -12.57 -23.82 11.17
CA MET A 673 -13.24 -22.89 12.06
C MET A 673 -13.58 -23.62 13.36
N ASN A 674 -13.09 -23.10 14.47
CA ASN A 674 -13.35 -23.67 15.79
C ASN A 674 -14.11 -22.69 16.67
N ALA A 675 -15.16 -23.15 17.35
CA ALA A 675 -15.89 -22.37 18.35
C ALA A 675 -14.95 -21.89 19.48
N MET A 676 -15.25 -20.69 20.03
CA MET A 676 -14.47 -20.06 21.11
C MET A 676 -14.56 -20.85 22.41
#